data_0504999346d68b90f0dff70422af9f3b
#
_entry.id   0504999346d68b90f0dff70422af9f3b
#
_cell.length_a   1.000
_cell.length_b   1.000
_cell.length_c   1.000
_cell.angle_alpha   90.00
_cell.angle_beta   90.00
_cell.angle_gamma   90.00
#
_symmetry.space_group_name_H-M   'P 1'
#
loop_
_entity.id
_entity.type
_entity.pdbx_description
1 polymer ?
#
loop_
_entity_poly.entity_id
_entity_poly.type
_entity_poly.pdbx_seq_one_letter_code
_entity_poly.pdbx_strand_id
1 'polypeptide(L)'
;MVTVDNLLAVPVAIARAIRTLDKHPQVIGIAIASRADDDCPVDVTLQIKSELPSRFRGESPSGVRRVEPVKLSFPVSFPLFAPRPSLRDDFDRSHPHLQPSAAGAAPEPCLVFGSPRELIQSGGGILALLQQLLDWLDRAAMLKLNDPKHGWEFVRRDHLNDLIVGDASQIRSVVKRRSGGTWHRTWVFAQMGQSDPYYRICLKGDEQVKIDEKTLKSLGQVPKGDNEWTGSSLGLIVWPGKHPNGKPIICDRYLPETVGNVAELYERAELYGCGKMLAERMKWLRSKLNGYTIKKALPVTVILIARRPFNLIGQASPLEICPYVIEFQSVDDLKPTSSAIVRLAGHRDSISIDVLRRTSHGDPSSQWLSWSMLGCGSLGSKIAMHLARSGRAPISVVDNDTMEPHNYARHSCLPYSADLDSMFYSSKAGEFAHDVSKLAQETDGYRIDANTVLRTKELRRKLKLEKSKALLNTTASAVLRETLSYTDWAKGKTPRVMEASLMGDSDIGFFSVSGQSANPSSSDLMTEFYHHLRSDDALRSKVMGQSADEIIIGQGCSSFSMIASDTRLSMMAAPLAKLTSDVLSGRYVDESGQFNIGHLQADGLSQNWESHHVEPYTIVKGPKMGALETRLARRVTIEIDAEIARKPGSETGGVLVGRFSAIGNVFQVVDTIPAPPDSRFSKTEFVLGTEGLSDQLAQLSKSSGNTLYALGTWHNHLASTGPSTTDFSTAAKLAIGQLFPVLMIIRTPTGYRQLIAEAVGLSSELGGDENA
;
A
#
# COMPACT_ATOMS: atom_id res chain seq x y z
N MET A 1 24.76 48.23 -22.70
CA MET A 1 23.51 48.39 -23.48
C MET A 1 23.56 47.41 -24.62
N VAL A 2 22.49 46.61 -24.75
CA VAL A 2 22.34 45.67 -25.88
C VAL A 2 22.10 46.49 -27.15
N THR A 3 22.99 46.39 -28.13
CA THR A 3 22.79 47.07 -29.43
C THR A 3 21.82 46.27 -30.31
N VAL A 4 21.12 46.94 -31.21
CA VAL A 4 20.18 46.29 -32.16
C VAL A 4 20.90 45.24 -33.00
N ASP A 5 22.13 45.54 -33.42
CA ASP A 5 22.93 44.63 -34.28
C ASP A 5 23.26 43.32 -33.57
N ASN A 6 23.54 43.33 -32.27
CA ASN A 6 23.79 42.13 -31.48
C ASN A 6 22.56 41.20 -31.34
N LEU A 7 21.34 41.81 -31.39
CA LEU A 7 20.09 41.07 -31.33
C LEU A 7 19.67 40.46 -32.68
N LEU A 8 20.15 41.00 -33.79
CA LEU A 8 19.90 40.48 -35.13
C LEU A 8 20.73 39.18 -35.42
N ALA A 9 21.82 39.03 -34.68
CA ALA A 9 22.71 37.85 -34.82
C ALA A 9 22.28 36.62 -34.04
N VAL A 10 21.13 36.64 -33.33
CA VAL A 10 20.67 35.51 -32.50
C VAL A 10 19.24 35.10 -32.85
N PRO A 11 18.84 33.84 -32.58
CA PRO A 11 17.49 33.37 -32.85
C PRO A 11 16.42 34.27 -32.21
N VAL A 12 15.30 34.46 -32.89
CA VAL A 12 14.24 35.42 -32.50
C VAL A 12 13.71 35.17 -31.08
N ALA A 13 13.57 33.90 -30.71
CA ALA A 13 13.10 33.53 -29.37
C ALA A 13 14.08 33.98 -28.26
N ILE A 14 15.38 33.83 -28.51
CA ILE A 14 16.44 34.24 -27.59
C ILE A 14 16.51 35.81 -27.55
N ALA A 15 16.44 36.47 -28.71
CA ALA A 15 16.40 37.93 -28.77
C ALA A 15 15.20 38.51 -27.96
N ARG A 16 14.04 37.87 -28.04
CA ARG A 16 12.86 38.23 -27.23
C ARG A 16 13.11 38.07 -25.74
N ALA A 17 13.70 36.95 -25.32
CA ALA A 17 14.07 36.71 -23.94
C ALA A 17 15.06 37.73 -23.40
N ILE A 18 16.10 38.06 -24.17
CA ILE A 18 17.09 39.08 -23.80
C ILE A 18 16.43 40.47 -23.61
N ARG A 19 15.55 40.90 -24.53
CA ARG A 19 14.80 42.17 -24.40
C ARG A 19 13.90 42.16 -23.15
N THR A 20 13.38 41.00 -22.76
CA THR A 20 12.56 40.89 -21.55
C THR A 20 13.42 41.00 -20.29
N LEU A 21 14.60 40.36 -20.28
CA LEU A 21 15.57 40.46 -19.18
C LEU A 21 16.13 41.91 -19.01
N ASP A 22 16.39 42.59 -20.11
CA ASP A 22 16.93 43.97 -20.12
C ASP A 22 15.98 44.99 -19.47
N LYS A 23 14.69 44.69 -19.44
CA LYS A 23 13.68 45.55 -18.79
C LYS A 23 13.59 45.33 -17.28
N HIS A 24 14.26 44.35 -16.73
CA HIS A 24 14.16 44.06 -15.31
C HIS A 24 15.04 45.01 -14.50
N PRO A 25 14.55 45.68 -13.42
CA PRO A 25 15.25 46.76 -12.72
C PRO A 25 16.55 46.32 -12.04
N GLN A 26 16.71 45.01 -11.73
CA GLN A 26 17.94 44.47 -11.15
C GLN A 26 18.96 44.05 -12.21
N VAL A 27 18.61 44.02 -13.50
CA VAL A 27 19.54 43.75 -14.60
C VAL A 27 20.07 45.09 -15.11
N ILE A 28 21.28 45.44 -14.71
CA ILE A 28 21.87 46.77 -15.02
C ILE A 28 22.78 46.77 -16.25
N GLY A 29 23.01 45.60 -16.83
CA GLY A 29 23.78 45.46 -18.06
C GLY A 29 23.66 44.05 -18.63
N ILE A 30 23.71 43.94 -19.95
CA ILE A 30 23.71 42.68 -20.69
C ILE A 30 24.82 42.73 -21.73
N ALA A 31 25.61 41.66 -21.79
CA ALA A 31 26.61 41.41 -22.83
C ALA A 31 26.31 40.07 -23.53
N ILE A 32 26.33 40.07 -24.85
CA ILE A 32 26.13 38.87 -25.68
C ILE A 32 27.50 38.47 -26.24
N ALA A 33 27.94 37.26 -25.99
CA ALA A 33 29.20 36.75 -26.53
C ALA A 33 29.07 36.45 -28.03
N SER A 34 30.16 36.67 -28.79
CA SER A 34 30.20 36.25 -30.18
C SER A 34 30.18 34.71 -30.28
N ARG A 35 29.35 34.21 -31.20
CA ARG A 35 29.23 32.74 -31.46
C ARG A 35 30.31 32.30 -32.44
N ALA A 36 30.84 31.12 -32.17
CA ALA A 36 31.78 30.50 -33.11
C ALA A 36 31.06 29.89 -34.32
N ASP A 37 29.81 29.42 -34.12
CA ASP A 37 28.97 28.72 -35.09
C ASP A 37 27.49 28.97 -34.73
N ASP A 38 26.61 28.85 -35.73
CA ASP A 38 25.15 28.97 -35.53
C ASP A 38 24.54 27.83 -34.70
N ASP A 39 25.18 26.70 -34.61
CA ASP A 39 24.78 25.56 -33.77
C ASP A 39 25.25 25.69 -32.32
N CYS A 40 26.14 26.65 -32.01
CA CYS A 40 26.58 26.87 -30.64
C CYS A 40 25.53 27.58 -29.77
N PRO A 41 25.48 27.30 -28.46
CA PRO A 41 24.68 28.09 -27.53
C PRO A 41 24.98 29.58 -27.59
N VAL A 42 23.95 30.39 -27.30
CA VAL A 42 24.13 31.85 -27.16
C VAL A 42 24.43 32.17 -25.71
N ASP A 43 25.66 32.59 -25.43
CA ASP A 43 26.07 33.00 -24.08
C ASP A 43 25.73 34.47 -23.84
N VAL A 44 24.93 34.74 -22.82
CA VAL A 44 24.47 36.06 -22.42
C VAL A 44 24.91 36.29 -20.97
N THR A 45 25.77 37.31 -20.76
CA THR A 45 26.17 37.69 -19.40
C THR A 45 25.29 38.84 -18.89
N LEU A 46 24.57 38.57 -17.81
CA LEU A 46 23.78 39.55 -17.08
C LEU A 46 24.61 40.18 -15.97
N GLN A 47 24.58 41.51 -15.83
CA GLN A 47 25.10 42.23 -14.68
C GLN A 47 23.92 42.43 -13.70
N ILE A 48 23.87 41.59 -12.64
CA ILE A 48 22.74 41.59 -11.69
C ILE A 48 23.11 42.46 -10.49
N LYS A 49 22.28 43.47 -10.21
CA LYS A 49 22.37 44.27 -8.99
C LYS A 49 21.75 43.53 -7.82
N SER A 50 22.61 42.97 -6.94
CA SER A 50 22.18 42.29 -5.73
C SER A 50 21.89 43.30 -4.61
N GLU A 51 20.82 43.07 -3.84
CA GLU A 51 20.44 43.93 -2.71
C GLU A 51 21.23 43.57 -1.45
N LEU A 52 22.53 43.86 -1.46
CA LEU A 52 23.39 43.60 -0.33
C LEU A 52 23.16 44.64 0.79
N PRO A 53 23.10 44.19 2.08
CA PRO A 53 23.12 45.11 3.22
C PRO A 53 24.28 46.11 3.13
N SER A 54 24.05 47.35 3.59
CA SER A 54 25.05 48.47 3.53
C SER A 54 26.36 48.12 4.25
N ARG A 55 26.33 47.24 5.23
CA ARG A 55 27.51 46.75 5.96
C ARG A 55 28.50 45.96 5.09
N PHE A 56 28.03 45.43 3.95
CA PHE A 56 28.88 44.72 2.99
C PHE A 56 29.40 45.70 1.94
N ARG A 57 30.68 45.99 2.01
CA ARG A 57 31.37 47.03 1.19
C ARG A 57 31.55 46.67 -0.28
N GLY A 58 30.63 45.96 -0.89
CA GLY A 58 30.70 45.55 -2.31
C GLY A 58 30.58 44.06 -2.54
N GLU A 59 30.93 43.25 -1.54
CA GLU A 59 30.84 41.78 -1.59
C GLU A 59 30.35 41.25 -0.23
N SER A 60 29.48 40.24 -0.25
CA SER A 60 29.00 39.60 0.97
C SER A 60 30.04 38.65 1.53
N PRO A 61 29.92 38.20 2.81
CA PRO A 61 30.80 37.17 3.39
C PRO A 61 30.78 35.85 2.65
N SER A 62 29.75 35.61 1.84
CA SER A 62 29.60 34.40 1.01
C SER A 62 30.14 34.56 -0.40
N GLY A 63 30.75 35.73 -0.73
CA GLY A 63 31.35 35.97 -2.03
C GLY A 63 30.38 36.51 -3.09
N VAL A 64 29.11 36.79 -2.77
CA VAL A 64 28.17 37.45 -3.71
C VAL A 64 28.52 38.93 -3.81
N ARG A 65 28.75 39.44 -5.03
CA ARG A 65 29.11 40.83 -5.29
C ARG A 65 27.86 41.70 -5.42
N ARG A 66 28.01 43.01 -5.14
CA ARG A 66 26.92 44.00 -5.31
C ARG A 66 26.43 44.05 -6.76
N VAL A 67 27.31 43.88 -7.72
CA VAL A 67 26.99 43.64 -9.13
C VAL A 67 27.56 42.26 -9.46
N GLU A 68 26.69 41.27 -9.56
CA GLU A 68 27.09 39.86 -9.79
C GLU A 68 26.94 39.53 -11.28
N PRO A 69 28.01 39.20 -11.97
CA PRO A 69 27.92 38.71 -13.34
C PRO A 69 27.45 37.26 -13.36
N VAL A 70 26.37 37.01 -14.06
CA VAL A 70 25.83 35.65 -14.27
C VAL A 70 25.69 35.38 -15.76
N LYS A 71 26.26 34.30 -16.21
CA LYS A 71 26.14 33.87 -17.61
C LYS A 71 24.93 32.95 -17.77
N LEU A 72 24.08 33.27 -18.75
CA LEU A 72 22.99 32.40 -19.21
C LEU A 72 23.38 31.85 -20.59
N SER A 73 23.60 30.54 -20.67
CA SER A 73 23.89 29.83 -21.92
C SER A 73 22.56 29.33 -22.53
N PHE A 74 22.06 30.06 -23.53
CA PHE A 74 20.83 29.73 -24.23
C PHE A 74 21.10 28.68 -25.30
N PRO A 75 20.45 27.48 -25.22
CA PRO A 75 20.54 26.53 -26.32
C PRO A 75 19.83 27.06 -27.58
N VAL A 76 20.26 26.67 -28.75
CA VAL A 76 19.62 27.08 -30.03
C VAL A 76 18.15 26.67 -30.08
N SER A 77 17.81 25.58 -29.44
CA SER A 77 16.45 25.07 -29.30
C SER A 77 15.59 25.77 -28.25
N PHE A 78 16.07 26.90 -27.63
CA PHE A 78 15.24 27.70 -26.74
C PHE A 78 13.97 28.18 -27.47
N PRO A 79 12.76 28.10 -26.87
CA PRO A 79 12.45 27.80 -25.46
C PRO A 79 12.17 26.32 -25.11
N LEU A 80 12.42 25.36 -26.01
CA LEU A 80 12.23 23.93 -25.69
C LEU A 80 13.13 23.46 -24.54
N PHE A 81 14.33 24.05 -24.45
CA PHE A 81 15.23 23.85 -23.33
C PHE A 81 15.50 25.18 -22.65
N ALA A 82 15.62 25.17 -21.33
CA ALA A 82 15.94 26.34 -20.55
C ALA A 82 17.40 26.76 -20.73
N PRO A 83 17.75 28.04 -20.60
CA PRO A 83 19.14 28.46 -20.53
C PRO A 83 19.77 27.97 -19.22
N ARG A 84 21.07 27.66 -19.28
CA ARG A 84 21.85 27.22 -18.13
C ARG A 84 22.52 28.45 -17.49
N PRO A 85 22.22 28.73 -16.20
CA PRO A 85 22.90 29.79 -15.47
C PRO A 85 24.25 29.31 -14.96
N SER A 86 25.28 30.12 -15.15
CA SER A 86 26.60 29.88 -14.56
C SER A 86 27.08 31.14 -13.85
N LEU A 87 27.61 30.94 -12.65
CA LEU A 87 28.25 32.00 -11.88
C LEU A 87 29.67 32.24 -12.40
N ARG A 88 30.37 33.23 -11.89
CA ARG A 88 31.77 33.46 -12.24
C ARG A 88 32.69 32.32 -11.78
N ASP A 89 33.81 32.14 -12.45
CA ASP A 89 34.73 31.00 -12.20
C ASP A 89 35.33 31.02 -10.78
N ASP A 90 35.55 32.21 -10.20
CA ASP A 90 36.07 32.43 -8.86
C ASP A 90 34.99 32.38 -7.74
N PHE A 91 33.74 32.06 -8.07
CA PHE A 91 32.69 31.96 -7.07
C PHE A 91 32.90 30.73 -6.18
N ASP A 92 32.69 30.90 -4.87
CA ASP A 92 32.90 29.82 -3.89
C ASP A 92 31.99 28.62 -4.16
N ARG A 93 32.60 27.48 -4.46
CA ARG A 93 31.92 26.22 -4.74
C ARG A 93 31.46 25.48 -3.47
N SER A 94 31.73 26.00 -2.28
CA SER A 94 31.32 25.40 -1.01
C SER A 94 29.85 25.66 -0.67
N HIS A 95 29.13 26.46 -1.47
CA HIS A 95 27.73 26.74 -1.24
C HIS A 95 26.82 25.53 -1.51
N PRO A 96 25.75 25.37 -0.71
CA PRO A 96 24.66 24.47 -1.07
C PRO A 96 23.89 24.99 -2.30
N HIS A 97 23.04 24.16 -2.88
CA HIS A 97 22.25 24.46 -4.08
C HIS A 97 23.10 24.88 -5.30
N LEU A 98 24.23 24.23 -5.47
CA LEU A 98 25.01 24.23 -6.71
C LEU A 98 24.90 22.86 -7.41
N GLN A 99 24.73 22.88 -8.72
CA GLN A 99 24.71 21.64 -9.54
C GLN A 99 26.05 20.94 -9.49
N PRO A 100 26.10 19.60 -9.56
CA PRO A 100 27.33 18.86 -9.81
C PRO A 100 27.96 19.32 -11.13
N SER A 101 29.26 19.59 -11.09
CA SER A 101 30.00 20.09 -12.26
C SER A 101 31.43 19.54 -12.29
N ALA A 102 32.04 19.54 -13.49
CA ALA A 102 33.44 19.14 -13.65
C ALA A 102 34.38 20.09 -12.87
N ALA A 103 35.53 19.58 -12.49
CA ALA A 103 36.57 20.37 -11.86
C ALA A 103 36.98 21.52 -12.81
N GLY A 104 37.02 22.76 -12.29
CA GLY A 104 37.35 23.95 -13.06
C GLY A 104 36.22 24.52 -13.92
N ALA A 105 35.07 23.86 -14.01
CA ALA A 105 33.88 24.48 -14.63
C ALA A 105 33.26 25.52 -13.73
N ALA A 106 32.66 26.57 -14.30
CA ALA A 106 31.93 27.59 -13.57
C ALA A 106 30.80 26.97 -12.74
N PRO A 107 30.57 27.41 -11.49
CA PRO A 107 29.50 26.87 -10.67
C PRO A 107 28.12 27.20 -11.25
N GLU A 108 27.22 26.22 -11.31
CA GLU A 108 25.85 26.40 -11.78
C GLU A 108 24.89 26.36 -10.58
N PRO A 109 24.10 27.42 -10.30
CA PRO A 109 23.14 27.39 -9.21
C PRO A 109 21.95 26.48 -9.52
N CYS A 110 21.51 25.71 -8.52
CA CYS A 110 20.29 24.91 -8.58
C CYS A 110 19.10 25.82 -8.26
N LEU A 111 18.40 26.31 -9.28
CA LEU A 111 17.37 27.34 -9.14
C LEU A 111 15.96 26.76 -8.92
N VAL A 112 15.69 25.55 -9.41
CA VAL A 112 14.35 25.00 -9.50
C VAL A 112 14.32 23.58 -8.99
N PHE A 113 13.37 23.31 -8.10
CA PHE A 113 13.04 21.93 -7.72
C PHE A 113 12.16 21.31 -8.83
N GLY A 114 12.79 20.64 -9.79
CA GLY A 114 12.13 20.06 -10.96
C GLY A 114 12.77 20.52 -12.26
N SER A 115 11.97 20.72 -13.31
CA SER A 115 12.45 21.07 -14.64
C SER A 115 12.41 22.59 -14.88
N PRO A 116 13.55 23.28 -15.11
CA PRO A 116 13.57 24.69 -15.46
C PRO A 116 12.78 25.03 -16.73
N ARG A 117 12.72 24.10 -17.70
CA ARG A 117 11.92 24.31 -18.93
C ARG A 117 10.42 24.40 -18.65
N GLU A 118 9.91 23.57 -17.73
CA GLU A 118 8.50 23.62 -17.33
C GLU A 118 8.18 24.93 -16.62
N LEU A 119 9.11 25.44 -15.79
CA LEU A 119 8.96 26.75 -15.16
C LEU A 119 8.81 27.87 -16.21
N ILE A 120 9.62 27.85 -17.28
CA ILE A 120 9.57 28.83 -18.35
C ILE A 120 8.25 28.74 -19.12
N GLN A 121 7.74 27.53 -19.36
CA GLN A 121 6.50 27.30 -20.11
C GLN A 121 5.23 27.55 -19.29
N SER A 122 5.29 27.43 -17.96
CA SER A 122 4.12 27.52 -17.08
C SER A 122 3.60 28.95 -16.80
N GLY A 123 3.99 29.94 -17.58
CA GLY A 123 3.40 31.29 -17.58
C GLY A 123 4.29 32.41 -17.06
N GLY A 124 5.38 32.12 -16.37
CA GLY A 124 6.34 33.14 -15.91
C GLY A 124 7.41 33.52 -16.94
N GLY A 125 7.56 32.69 -17.97
CA GLY A 125 8.58 32.88 -19.00
C GLY A 125 10.01 32.92 -18.42
N ILE A 126 10.90 33.62 -19.15
CA ILE A 126 12.29 33.79 -18.72
C ILE A 126 12.41 34.60 -17.42
N LEU A 127 11.42 35.44 -17.08
CA LEU A 127 11.41 36.22 -15.83
C LEU A 127 11.24 35.29 -14.61
N ALA A 128 10.50 34.23 -14.72
CA ALA A 128 10.39 33.28 -13.62
C ALA A 128 11.76 32.65 -13.27
N LEU A 129 12.57 32.32 -14.28
CA LEU A 129 13.93 31.82 -14.07
C LEU A 129 14.83 32.90 -13.46
N LEU A 130 14.73 34.12 -13.96
CA LEU A 130 15.46 35.28 -13.40
C LEU A 130 15.10 35.49 -11.92
N GLN A 131 13.82 35.44 -11.55
CA GLN A 131 13.39 35.58 -10.15
C GLN A 131 14.01 34.50 -9.25
N GLN A 132 14.01 33.25 -9.70
CA GLN A 132 14.68 32.18 -8.94
C GLN A 132 16.18 32.43 -8.77
N LEU A 133 16.83 32.97 -9.79
CA LEU A 133 18.25 33.34 -9.71
C LEU A 133 18.49 34.47 -8.71
N LEU A 134 17.66 35.49 -8.72
CA LEU A 134 17.73 36.63 -7.77
C LEU A 134 17.52 36.12 -6.34
N ASP A 135 16.50 35.33 -6.11
CA ASP A 135 16.22 34.71 -4.79
C ASP A 135 17.39 33.84 -4.31
N TRP A 136 18.01 33.09 -5.24
CA TRP A 136 19.18 32.28 -4.92
C TRP A 136 20.37 33.17 -4.49
N LEU A 137 20.68 34.23 -5.25
CA LEU A 137 21.77 35.15 -4.92
C LEU A 137 21.56 35.87 -3.58
N ASP A 138 20.34 36.30 -3.29
CA ASP A 138 19.99 36.96 -2.03
C ASP A 138 20.14 36.00 -0.84
N ARG A 139 19.69 34.74 -0.97
CA ARG A 139 19.87 33.72 0.05
C ARG A 139 21.34 33.34 0.20
N ALA A 140 22.09 33.22 -0.89
CA ALA A 140 23.53 32.97 -0.87
C ALA A 140 24.26 34.09 -0.11
N ALA A 141 23.97 35.37 -0.44
CA ALA A 141 24.57 36.53 0.21
C ALA A 141 24.37 36.52 1.73
N MET A 142 23.27 35.99 2.21
CA MET A 142 22.89 35.95 3.63
C MET A 142 23.25 34.59 4.29
N LEU A 143 23.92 33.66 3.61
CA LEU A 143 24.21 32.28 4.07
C LEU A 143 22.93 31.52 4.47
N LYS A 144 21.82 31.77 3.78
CA LYS A 144 20.50 31.21 4.05
C LYS A 144 20.02 30.21 2.99
N LEU A 145 20.93 29.64 2.22
CA LEU A 145 20.57 28.63 1.22
C LEU A 145 20.01 27.36 1.86
N ASN A 146 20.59 26.92 2.99
CA ASN A 146 19.99 25.85 3.80
C ASN A 146 18.89 26.43 4.70
N ASP A 147 17.63 26.25 4.30
CA ASP A 147 16.46 26.74 5.04
C ASP A 147 15.78 25.57 5.76
N PRO A 148 15.60 25.59 7.09
CA PRO A 148 14.89 24.56 7.84
C PRO A 148 13.49 24.24 7.31
N LYS A 149 12.81 25.20 6.66
CA LYS A 149 11.48 25.00 6.07
C LYS A 149 11.51 24.11 4.83
N HIS A 150 12.61 24.14 4.07
CA HIS A 150 12.79 23.31 2.88
C HIS A 150 13.54 22.01 3.15
N GLY A 151 14.36 22.00 4.18
CA GLY A 151 15.20 20.88 4.57
C GLY A 151 16.68 21.10 4.28
N TRP A 152 17.53 20.25 4.88
CA TRP A 152 18.98 20.25 4.64
C TRP A 152 19.29 19.63 3.29
N GLU A 153 20.12 20.31 2.48
CA GLU A 153 20.53 19.77 1.19
C GLU A 153 21.54 18.65 1.34
N PHE A 154 21.39 17.64 0.46
CA PHE A 154 22.38 16.55 0.37
C PHE A 154 23.74 17.09 -0.07
N VAL A 155 24.79 16.50 0.47
CA VAL A 155 26.17 16.80 0.07
C VAL A 155 26.33 16.62 -1.43
N ARG A 156 26.77 17.70 -2.11
CA ARG A 156 27.04 17.65 -3.53
C ARG A 156 28.23 16.73 -3.82
N ARG A 157 28.09 15.90 -4.85
CA ARG A 157 29.07 14.94 -5.35
C ARG A 157 29.26 15.17 -6.85
N ASP A 158 30.39 15.69 -7.24
CA ASP A 158 30.59 16.19 -8.61
C ASP A 158 30.84 15.08 -9.64
N HIS A 159 31.37 13.92 -9.24
CA HIS A 159 31.67 12.81 -10.14
C HIS A 159 31.11 11.51 -9.57
N LEU A 160 29.92 11.12 -10.00
CA LEU A 160 29.27 9.88 -9.56
C LEU A 160 29.17 8.87 -10.69
N ASN A 161 30.07 7.87 -10.67
CA ASN A 161 29.94 6.70 -11.53
C ASN A 161 29.38 5.49 -10.76
N ASP A 162 29.63 5.40 -9.47
CA ASP A 162 29.27 4.26 -8.62
C ASP A 162 27.94 4.46 -7.89
N LEU A 163 27.19 3.37 -7.70
CA LEU A 163 25.94 3.37 -6.96
C LEU A 163 25.91 2.28 -5.90
N ILE A 164 25.49 2.67 -4.71
CA ILE A 164 25.14 1.76 -3.62
C ILE A 164 23.63 1.68 -3.54
N VAL A 165 23.07 0.49 -3.71
CA VAL A 165 21.63 0.21 -3.66
C VAL A 165 21.31 -0.42 -2.32
N GLY A 166 20.39 0.18 -1.56
CA GLY A 166 19.97 -0.34 -0.26
C GLY A 166 18.80 0.46 0.30
N ASP A 167 18.05 -0.14 1.21
CA ASP A 167 16.93 0.52 1.88
C ASP A 167 17.44 1.61 2.83
N ALA A 168 17.17 2.87 2.52
CA ALA A 168 17.58 4.02 3.34
C ALA A 168 17.04 3.95 4.78
N SER A 169 15.84 3.43 4.98
CA SER A 169 15.24 3.28 6.31
C SER A 169 15.97 2.26 7.15
N GLN A 170 16.35 1.12 6.56
CA GLN A 170 17.18 0.12 7.22
C GLN A 170 18.57 0.67 7.54
N ILE A 171 19.25 1.32 6.55
CA ILE A 171 20.56 1.94 6.74
C ILE A 171 20.51 2.95 7.89
N ARG A 172 19.48 3.79 7.97
CA ARG A 172 19.33 4.78 9.05
C ARG A 172 18.96 4.16 10.39
N SER A 173 18.25 3.04 10.41
CA SER A 173 17.80 2.38 11.64
C SER A 173 18.96 1.90 12.51
N VAL A 174 20.11 1.59 11.90
CA VAL A 174 21.30 1.09 12.63
C VAL A 174 21.85 2.09 13.63
N VAL A 175 21.60 3.39 13.44
CA VAL A 175 22.03 4.47 14.36
C VAL A 175 21.47 4.30 15.78
N LYS A 176 20.37 3.56 15.95
CA LYS A 176 19.80 3.22 17.26
C LYS A 176 20.65 2.18 18.03
N ARG A 177 21.56 1.47 17.37
CA ARG A 177 22.42 0.45 17.95
C ARG A 177 23.59 1.11 18.68
N ARG A 178 24.05 0.50 19.76
CA ARG A 178 25.17 1.04 20.58
C ARG A 178 26.55 0.84 19.95
N SER A 179 26.66 -0.03 18.93
CA SER A 179 27.94 -0.49 18.39
C SER A 179 28.70 0.54 17.54
N GLY A 180 28.08 1.66 17.16
CA GLY A 180 28.67 2.74 16.36
C GLY A 180 29.04 2.37 14.92
N GLY A 181 29.10 1.09 14.59
CA GLY A 181 29.40 0.59 13.25
C GLY A 181 28.97 -0.87 13.09
N THR A 182 28.60 -1.26 11.87
CA THR A 182 28.15 -2.62 11.53
C THR A 182 28.63 -3.04 10.14
N TRP A 183 28.96 -4.33 10.01
CA TRP A 183 29.37 -4.93 8.74
C TRP A 183 28.18 -5.62 8.08
N HIS A 184 28.08 -5.48 6.74
CA HIS A 184 27.09 -6.13 5.90
C HIS A 184 27.74 -6.86 4.75
N ARG A 185 27.08 -7.87 4.23
CA ARG A 185 27.47 -8.50 2.97
C ARG A 185 26.93 -7.67 1.82
N THR A 186 27.77 -7.46 0.80
CA THR A 186 27.36 -6.77 -0.41
C THR A 186 27.47 -7.70 -1.61
N TRP A 187 26.59 -7.49 -2.57
CA TRP A 187 26.69 -8.04 -3.90
C TRP A 187 27.19 -6.95 -4.82
N VAL A 188 28.25 -7.25 -5.54
CA VAL A 188 28.94 -6.29 -6.42
C VAL A 188 28.75 -6.72 -7.86
N PHE A 189 28.34 -5.79 -8.68
CA PHE A 189 28.46 -5.84 -10.14
C PHE A 189 29.42 -4.74 -10.56
N ALA A 190 30.46 -5.09 -11.33
CA ALA A 190 31.45 -4.17 -11.85
C ALA A 190 31.49 -4.29 -13.36
N GLN A 191 31.56 -3.16 -14.05
CA GLN A 191 31.73 -3.10 -15.50
C GLN A 191 32.85 -2.16 -15.84
N MET A 192 33.76 -2.56 -16.76
CA MET A 192 34.80 -1.67 -17.29
C MET A 192 34.17 -0.66 -18.25
N GLY A 193 34.29 0.65 -17.92
CA GLY A 193 34.12 1.74 -18.88
C GLY A 193 35.33 1.88 -19.81
N GLN A 194 35.40 2.95 -20.58
CA GLN A 194 36.54 3.21 -21.50
C GLN A 194 37.86 3.38 -20.78
N SER A 195 37.89 3.86 -19.54
CA SER A 195 39.11 4.09 -18.76
C SER A 195 39.06 3.50 -17.35
N ASP A 196 37.92 3.45 -16.70
CA ASP A 196 37.74 3.03 -15.30
C ASP A 196 36.54 2.10 -15.09
N PRO A 197 36.64 1.14 -14.13
CA PRO A 197 35.46 0.36 -13.72
C PRO A 197 34.43 1.25 -13.04
N TYR A 198 33.14 0.92 -13.18
CA TYR A 198 32.09 1.46 -12.34
C TYR A 198 31.36 0.33 -11.63
N TYR A 199 30.94 0.64 -10.40
CA TYR A 199 30.35 -0.34 -9.49
C TYR A 199 28.85 -0.10 -9.30
N ARG A 200 28.10 -1.21 -9.25
CA ARG A 200 26.73 -1.26 -8.74
C ARG A 200 26.77 -2.24 -7.58
N ILE A 201 26.56 -1.75 -6.36
CA ILE A 201 26.75 -2.53 -5.15
C ILE A 201 25.41 -2.57 -4.41
N CYS A 202 24.90 -3.78 -4.16
CA CYS A 202 23.68 -4.00 -3.41
C CYS A 202 24.02 -4.45 -1.99
N LEU A 203 23.48 -3.76 -0.98
CA LEU A 203 23.52 -4.19 0.40
C LEU A 203 22.51 -5.32 0.58
N LYS A 204 22.98 -6.51 0.94
CA LYS A 204 22.10 -7.66 1.22
C LYS A 204 21.58 -7.59 2.65
N GLY A 205 20.29 -7.27 2.77
CA GLY A 205 19.49 -7.46 3.98
C GLY A 205 20.03 -6.86 5.29
N ASP A 206 19.30 -7.15 6.36
CA ASP A 206 19.64 -6.76 7.75
C ASP A 206 20.73 -7.65 8.40
N GLU A 207 21.22 -8.67 7.71
CA GLU A 207 22.17 -9.61 8.28
C GLU A 207 23.52 -8.93 8.56
N GLN A 208 23.78 -8.71 9.84
CA GLN A 208 25.14 -8.42 10.30
C GLN A 208 26.04 -9.60 9.92
N VAL A 209 26.97 -9.36 9.06
CA VAL A 209 27.94 -10.39 8.67
C VAL A 209 28.90 -10.61 9.82
N LYS A 210 28.96 -11.84 10.32
CA LYS A 210 30.07 -12.31 11.13
C LYS A 210 31.23 -12.57 10.16
N ILE A 211 32.25 -11.70 10.16
CA ILE A 211 33.42 -11.87 9.30
C ILE A 211 34.28 -12.97 9.92
N ASP A 212 34.01 -14.18 9.53
CA ASP A 212 34.76 -15.38 9.81
C ASP A 212 35.53 -15.83 8.56
N GLU A 213 36.32 -16.88 8.68
CA GLU A 213 37.14 -17.45 7.59
C GLU A 213 36.28 -17.87 6.39
N LYS A 214 35.07 -18.41 6.62
CA LYS A 214 34.15 -18.81 5.56
C LYS A 214 33.67 -17.59 4.76
N THR A 215 33.34 -16.51 5.46
CA THR A 215 32.94 -15.24 4.84
C THR A 215 34.08 -14.67 4.01
N LEU A 216 35.32 -14.60 4.57
CA LEU A 216 36.48 -14.08 3.86
C LEU A 216 36.81 -14.90 2.59
N LYS A 217 36.74 -16.23 2.65
CA LYS A 217 36.91 -17.11 1.50
C LYS A 217 35.84 -16.94 0.41
N SER A 218 34.67 -16.42 0.76
CA SER A 218 33.60 -16.17 -0.19
C SER A 218 33.64 -14.80 -0.87
N LEU A 219 34.57 -13.94 -0.46
CA LEU A 219 34.77 -12.62 -1.08
C LEU A 219 35.49 -12.75 -2.40
N GLY A 220 35.15 -11.92 -3.34
CA GLY A 220 35.80 -11.86 -4.65
C GLY A 220 34.80 -11.64 -5.76
N GLN A 221 35.36 -11.45 -6.95
CA GLN A 221 34.61 -11.21 -8.17
C GLN A 221 35.01 -12.26 -9.21
N VAL A 222 33.98 -12.74 -9.94
CA VAL A 222 34.16 -13.67 -11.06
C VAL A 222 33.72 -12.99 -12.37
N PRO A 223 34.40 -13.24 -13.50
CA PRO A 223 33.98 -12.74 -14.80
C PRO A 223 32.54 -13.22 -15.11
N LYS A 224 31.76 -12.34 -15.72
CA LYS A 224 30.43 -12.64 -16.24
C LYS A 224 30.35 -12.46 -17.75
N GLY A 225 31.24 -11.66 -18.30
CA GLY A 225 31.42 -11.34 -19.71
C GLY A 225 32.78 -10.69 -19.94
N ASP A 226 33.03 -10.22 -21.13
CA ASP A 226 34.36 -9.68 -21.51
C ASP A 226 34.83 -8.51 -20.64
N ASN A 227 33.89 -7.63 -20.26
CA ASN A 227 34.15 -6.45 -19.43
C ASN A 227 33.29 -6.38 -18.17
N GLU A 228 32.72 -7.50 -17.73
CA GLU A 228 31.79 -7.55 -16.60
C GLU A 228 32.26 -8.54 -15.53
N TRP A 229 32.13 -8.15 -14.26
CA TRP A 229 32.41 -8.99 -13.10
C TRP A 229 31.25 -8.91 -12.11
N THR A 230 31.06 -10.00 -11.40
CA THR A 230 30.05 -10.05 -10.32
C THR A 230 30.62 -10.83 -9.14
N GLY A 231 30.16 -10.53 -7.95
CA GLY A 231 30.64 -11.23 -6.76
C GLY A 231 30.15 -10.67 -5.46
N SER A 232 30.82 -11.08 -4.39
CA SER A 232 30.51 -10.66 -3.03
C SER A 232 31.64 -9.84 -2.44
N SER A 233 31.29 -8.80 -1.68
CA SER A 233 32.20 -7.99 -0.91
C SER A 233 31.60 -7.62 0.45
N LEU A 234 32.22 -6.66 1.13
CA LEU A 234 31.83 -6.17 2.44
C LEU A 234 31.37 -4.72 2.35
N GLY A 235 30.37 -4.39 3.18
CA GLY A 235 29.93 -3.03 3.41
C GLY A 235 30.01 -2.69 4.89
N LEU A 236 30.64 -1.57 5.22
CA LEU A 236 30.69 -1.02 6.56
C LEU A 236 29.78 0.19 6.65
N ILE A 237 28.83 0.18 7.58
CA ILE A 237 28.06 1.37 7.94
C ILE A 237 28.53 1.87 9.29
N VAL A 238 28.92 3.14 9.36
CA VAL A 238 29.29 3.82 10.60
C VAL A 238 28.48 5.07 10.81
N TRP A 239 28.21 5.38 12.05
CA TRP A 239 27.38 6.53 12.44
C TRP A 239 27.99 7.33 13.60
N PRO A 240 27.60 8.61 13.74
CA PRO A 240 28.19 9.48 14.72
C PRO A 240 27.94 9.00 16.14
N GLY A 241 28.93 9.17 16.97
CA GLY A 241 28.84 8.94 18.40
C GLY A 241 28.01 9.99 19.12
N LYS A 242 28.19 10.05 20.46
CA LYS A 242 27.59 11.07 21.32
C LYS A 242 28.70 11.84 22.03
N HIS A 243 28.41 13.11 22.32
CA HIS A 243 29.21 13.90 23.21
C HIS A 243 29.18 13.31 24.66
N PRO A 244 30.14 13.68 25.51
CA PRO A 244 30.15 13.22 26.92
C PRO A 244 28.86 13.53 27.67
N ASN A 245 28.13 14.57 27.29
CA ASN A 245 26.83 14.95 27.87
C ASN A 245 25.66 14.14 27.33
N GLY A 246 25.90 13.10 26.48
CA GLY A 246 24.89 12.22 25.89
C GLY A 246 24.18 12.77 24.68
N LYS A 247 24.40 14.03 24.28
CA LYS A 247 23.81 14.61 23.07
C LYS A 247 24.47 14.02 21.82
N PRO A 248 23.71 13.81 20.71
CA PRO A 248 24.27 13.31 19.46
C PRO A 248 25.24 14.34 18.85
N ILE A 249 26.29 13.88 18.19
CA ILE A 249 27.16 14.71 17.38
C ILE A 249 26.41 15.11 16.11
N ILE A 250 26.36 16.41 15.82
CA ILE A 250 25.66 17.00 14.67
C ILE A 250 26.71 17.72 13.81
N CYS A 251 26.69 17.43 12.50
CA CYS A 251 27.48 18.15 11.52
C CYS A 251 26.61 19.24 10.88
N ASP A 252 26.79 20.47 11.33
CA ASP A 252 26.06 21.67 10.89
C ASP A 252 26.73 22.41 9.74
N ARG A 253 27.82 21.89 9.20
CA ARG A 253 28.54 22.46 8.07
C ARG A 253 28.18 21.76 6.79
N TYR A 254 27.88 22.51 5.74
CA TYR A 254 27.77 21.99 4.39
C TYR A 254 29.18 21.86 3.82
N LEU A 255 29.56 20.64 3.46
CA LEU A 255 30.91 20.30 2.97
C LEU A 255 30.77 19.50 1.67
N PRO A 256 30.92 20.14 0.50
CA PRO A 256 30.95 19.41 -0.77
C PRO A 256 31.94 18.26 -0.73
N GLU A 257 31.61 17.19 -1.45
CA GLU A 257 32.39 15.97 -1.36
C GLU A 257 33.68 16.05 -2.18
N THR A 258 34.81 15.85 -1.52
CA THR A 258 36.13 15.95 -2.13
C THR A 258 37.04 14.75 -1.83
N VAL A 259 36.50 13.74 -1.15
CA VAL A 259 37.28 12.55 -0.73
C VAL A 259 37.70 11.75 -1.96
N GLY A 260 39.02 11.60 -2.17
CA GLY A 260 39.61 10.84 -3.24
C GLY A 260 40.54 9.71 -2.76
N ASN A 261 40.90 9.68 -1.46
CA ASN A 261 41.74 8.63 -0.89
C ASN A 261 41.30 8.28 0.56
N VAL A 262 41.91 7.22 1.09
CA VAL A 262 41.53 6.68 2.41
C VAL A 262 41.87 7.66 3.53
N ALA A 263 42.97 8.40 3.47
CA ALA A 263 43.31 9.40 4.51
C ALA A 263 42.21 10.48 4.58
N GLU A 264 41.79 11.02 3.44
CA GLU A 264 40.73 12.01 3.37
C GLU A 264 39.36 11.44 3.82
N LEU A 265 39.13 10.13 3.60
CA LEU A 265 37.91 9.47 4.13
C LEU A 265 37.90 9.45 5.67
N TYR A 266 39.05 9.23 6.32
CA TYR A 266 39.15 9.31 7.78
C TYR A 266 38.94 10.73 8.27
N GLU A 267 39.49 11.74 7.60
CA GLU A 267 39.26 13.17 7.95
C GLU A 267 37.77 13.51 7.81
N ARG A 268 37.13 13.07 6.73
CA ARG A 268 35.68 13.25 6.54
C ARG A 268 34.85 12.54 7.61
N ALA A 269 35.25 11.36 8.02
CA ALA A 269 34.62 10.63 9.10
C ALA A 269 34.75 11.35 10.45
N GLU A 270 35.87 11.98 10.74
CA GLU A 270 36.04 12.82 11.96
C GLU A 270 35.06 13.98 11.95
N LEU A 271 34.92 14.70 10.83
CA LEU A 271 33.96 15.81 10.69
C LEU A 271 32.50 15.38 10.89
N TYR A 272 32.18 14.14 10.54
CA TYR A 272 30.83 13.56 10.75
C TYR A 272 30.66 12.92 12.14
N GLY A 273 31.70 12.93 12.98
CA GLY A 273 31.68 12.26 14.30
C GLY A 273 31.75 10.74 14.25
N CYS A 274 32.19 10.19 13.12
CA CYS A 274 32.32 8.75 12.87
C CYS A 274 33.76 8.23 12.96
N GLY A 275 34.78 9.11 13.08
CA GLY A 275 36.18 8.78 12.86
C GLY A 275 36.72 7.69 13.78
N LYS A 276 36.51 7.82 15.10
CA LYS A 276 36.92 6.78 16.06
C LYS A 276 36.37 5.40 15.67
N MET A 277 35.10 5.34 15.31
CA MET A 277 34.44 4.07 14.99
C MET A 277 34.93 3.49 13.67
N LEU A 278 35.13 4.35 12.64
CA LEU A 278 35.73 3.94 11.39
C LEU A 278 37.12 3.32 11.63
N ALA A 279 37.97 3.99 12.41
CA ALA A 279 39.32 3.52 12.74
C ALA A 279 39.32 2.15 13.45
N GLU A 280 38.45 1.98 14.45
CA GLU A 280 38.29 0.71 15.16
C GLU A 280 37.83 -0.43 14.24
N ARG A 281 36.83 -0.18 13.39
CA ARG A 281 36.29 -1.19 12.48
C ARG A 281 37.27 -1.56 11.36
N MET A 282 37.99 -0.60 10.82
CA MET A 282 39.04 -0.86 9.81
C MET A 282 40.24 -1.58 10.42
N LYS A 283 40.68 -1.18 11.62
CA LYS A 283 41.73 -1.91 12.35
C LYS A 283 41.35 -3.36 12.59
N TRP A 284 40.07 -3.59 12.99
CA TRP A 284 39.55 -4.95 13.18
C TRP A 284 39.53 -5.74 11.86
N LEU A 285 39.06 -5.16 10.75
CA LEU A 285 39.07 -5.82 9.44
C LEU A 285 40.50 -6.19 9.00
N ARG A 286 41.44 -5.27 9.16
CA ARG A 286 42.85 -5.53 8.88
C ARG A 286 43.40 -6.73 9.65
N SER A 287 43.06 -6.85 10.93
CA SER A 287 43.48 -7.99 11.76
C SER A 287 42.92 -9.33 11.26
N LYS A 288 41.71 -9.32 10.64
CA LYS A 288 41.08 -10.51 10.07
C LYS A 288 41.63 -10.88 8.67
N LEU A 289 42.07 -9.89 7.93
CA LEU A 289 42.64 -10.08 6.60
C LEU A 289 44.16 -10.38 6.62
N ASN A 290 44.79 -10.31 7.79
CA ASN A 290 46.21 -10.58 7.90
C ASN A 290 46.53 -12.02 7.50
N GLY A 291 47.46 -12.20 6.57
CA GLY A 291 47.78 -13.52 5.99
C GLY A 291 46.95 -13.93 4.78
N TYR A 292 45.97 -13.15 4.36
CA TYR A 292 45.22 -13.38 3.14
C TYR A 292 45.83 -12.60 1.97
N THR A 293 46.07 -13.30 0.84
CA THR A 293 46.54 -12.66 -0.39
C THR A 293 45.34 -12.22 -1.23
N ILE A 294 45.25 -10.94 -1.52
CA ILE A 294 44.20 -10.35 -2.37
C ILE A 294 44.74 -10.29 -3.80
N LYS A 295 44.25 -11.20 -4.64
CA LYS A 295 44.75 -11.32 -6.03
C LYS A 295 44.26 -10.20 -6.95
N LYS A 296 43.09 -9.64 -6.69
CA LYS A 296 42.43 -8.54 -7.43
C LYS A 296 41.84 -7.54 -6.44
N ALA A 297 41.91 -6.27 -6.77
CA ALA A 297 41.30 -5.22 -5.93
C ALA A 297 39.88 -5.58 -5.52
N LEU A 298 39.59 -5.49 -4.20
CA LEU A 298 38.28 -5.76 -3.62
C LEU A 298 37.59 -4.44 -3.31
N PRO A 299 36.41 -4.15 -3.92
CA PRO A 299 35.66 -2.94 -3.62
C PRO A 299 34.94 -3.10 -2.29
N VAL A 300 35.40 -2.45 -1.24
CA VAL A 300 34.72 -2.38 0.06
C VAL A 300 33.90 -1.11 0.15
N THR A 301 32.61 -1.26 0.40
CA THR A 301 31.72 -0.14 0.61
C THR A 301 31.87 0.42 2.02
N VAL A 302 31.99 1.73 2.14
CA VAL A 302 31.92 2.46 3.42
C VAL A 302 30.79 3.47 3.35
N ILE A 303 29.85 3.38 4.27
CA ILE A 303 28.76 4.34 4.41
C ILE A 303 28.95 5.11 5.71
N LEU A 304 29.25 6.39 5.59
CA LEU A 304 29.24 7.31 6.71
C LEU A 304 27.83 7.88 6.87
N ILE A 305 27.27 7.83 8.09
CA ILE A 305 26.02 8.51 8.39
C ILE A 305 26.37 9.88 9.00
N ALA A 306 26.00 10.95 8.33
CA ALA A 306 26.10 12.29 8.89
C ALA A 306 24.76 12.70 9.53
N ARG A 307 24.79 13.17 10.76
CA ARG A 307 23.58 13.75 11.39
C ARG A 307 23.56 15.24 11.13
N ARG A 308 22.53 15.70 10.43
CA ARG A 308 22.32 17.10 10.08
C ARG A 308 21.49 17.83 11.13
N PRO A 309 21.51 19.17 11.18
CA PRO A 309 20.77 19.97 12.17
C PRO A 309 19.25 19.79 12.09
N PHE A 310 18.73 19.58 10.90
CA PHE A 310 17.31 19.36 10.61
C PHE A 310 17.13 18.36 9.47
N ASN A 311 15.89 18.02 9.15
CA ASN A 311 15.58 16.98 8.17
C ASN A 311 16.12 17.32 6.78
N LEU A 312 16.52 16.29 6.05
CA LEU A 312 16.95 16.40 4.66
C LEU A 312 15.78 16.79 3.76
N ILE A 313 16.06 17.46 2.66
CA ILE A 313 15.07 17.85 1.65
C ILE A 313 14.26 16.62 1.22
N GLY A 314 12.92 16.73 1.30
CA GLY A 314 12.00 15.67 0.90
C GLY A 314 12.00 14.42 1.79
N GLN A 315 12.62 14.48 2.98
CA GLN A 315 12.73 13.34 3.89
C GLN A 315 12.37 13.70 5.34
N ALA A 316 11.80 12.75 6.06
CA ALA A 316 11.49 12.89 7.48
C ALA A 316 12.67 12.43 8.37
N SER A 317 13.91 12.69 7.94
CA SER A 317 15.11 12.24 8.67
C SER A 317 16.26 13.25 8.54
N PRO A 318 16.97 13.57 9.61
CA PRO A 318 18.20 14.36 9.58
C PRO A 318 19.45 13.51 9.30
N LEU A 319 19.32 12.22 9.00
CA LEU A 319 20.43 11.30 8.79
C LEU A 319 20.75 11.18 7.31
N GLU A 320 21.85 11.79 6.89
CA GLU A 320 22.35 11.70 5.53
C GLU A 320 23.24 10.46 5.35
N ILE A 321 23.01 9.74 4.25
CA ILE A 321 23.74 8.55 3.85
C ILE A 321 24.86 8.99 2.88
N CYS A 322 26.11 8.85 3.30
CA CYS A 322 27.28 9.24 2.54
C CYS A 322 28.11 8.01 2.17
N PRO A 323 27.88 7.38 0.99
CA PRO A 323 28.56 6.17 0.58
C PRO A 323 29.86 6.44 -0.19
N TYR A 324 30.82 5.53 -0.01
CA TYR A 324 32.12 5.50 -0.67
C TYR A 324 32.48 4.06 -1.01
N VAL A 325 33.36 3.87 -1.99
CA VAL A 325 33.95 2.57 -2.35
C VAL A 325 35.48 2.67 -2.22
N ILE A 326 36.05 1.83 -1.38
CA ILE A 326 37.52 1.69 -1.27
C ILE A 326 37.90 0.51 -2.13
N GLU A 327 38.80 0.72 -3.11
CA GLU A 327 39.44 -0.35 -3.84
C GLU A 327 40.75 -0.70 -3.12
N PHE A 328 40.83 -1.86 -2.47
CA PHE A 328 42.03 -2.23 -1.76
C PHE A 328 42.61 -3.56 -2.26
N GLN A 329 43.93 -3.64 -2.31
CA GLN A 329 44.70 -4.82 -2.68
C GLN A 329 45.61 -5.29 -1.52
N SER A 330 45.88 -4.41 -0.58
CA SER A 330 46.69 -4.66 0.60
C SER A 330 45.95 -4.27 1.87
N VAL A 331 46.20 -4.98 2.97
CA VAL A 331 45.69 -4.58 4.29
C VAL A 331 46.18 -3.19 4.71
N ASP A 332 47.30 -2.74 4.17
CA ASP A 332 47.84 -1.40 4.44
C ASP A 332 47.03 -0.29 3.77
N ASP A 333 46.33 -0.60 2.69
CA ASP A 333 45.45 0.34 2.03
C ASP A 333 44.28 0.83 2.93
N LEU A 334 43.97 0.09 3.99
CA LEU A 334 42.98 0.46 4.97
C LEU A 334 43.52 1.25 6.17
N LYS A 335 44.80 1.67 6.16
CA LYS A 335 45.39 2.50 7.22
C LYS A 335 44.93 3.96 7.13
N PRO A 336 44.77 4.69 8.27
CA PRO A 336 44.37 6.10 8.25
C PRO A 336 45.26 7.03 7.40
N THR A 337 46.47 6.63 7.12
CA THR A 337 47.46 7.40 6.32
C THR A 337 47.58 6.91 4.88
N SER A 338 46.71 6.00 4.44
CA SER A 338 46.82 5.40 3.12
C SER A 338 46.31 6.35 2.03
N SER A 339 47.06 6.38 0.91
CA SER A 339 46.70 7.06 -0.31
C SER A 339 45.89 6.17 -1.28
N ALA A 340 45.41 4.99 -0.83
CA ALA A 340 44.60 4.12 -1.64
C ALA A 340 43.32 4.84 -2.08
N ILE A 341 42.91 4.57 -3.34
CA ILE A 341 41.81 5.30 -3.98
C ILE A 341 40.49 5.03 -3.26
N VAL A 342 39.75 6.12 -2.97
CA VAL A 342 38.40 6.11 -2.55
C VAL A 342 37.53 6.75 -3.64
N ARG A 343 36.54 6.02 -4.08
CA ARG A 343 35.58 6.47 -5.10
C ARG A 343 34.32 6.96 -4.44
N LEU A 344 33.81 8.07 -4.92
CA LEU A 344 32.52 8.60 -4.50
C LEU A 344 31.39 7.74 -5.09
N ALA A 345 30.41 7.39 -4.29
CA ALA A 345 29.24 6.65 -4.74
C ALA A 345 27.94 7.41 -4.40
N GLY A 346 26.93 7.25 -5.25
CA GLY A 346 25.57 7.69 -4.97
C GLY A 346 24.81 6.61 -4.19
N HIS A 347 23.85 7.01 -3.39
CA HIS A 347 22.87 6.09 -2.79
C HIS A 347 21.60 6.06 -3.64
N ARG A 348 21.08 4.86 -3.86
CA ARG A 348 19.77 4.61 -4.47
C ARG A 348 18.96 3.70 -3.54
N ASP A 349 17.73 4.10 -3.22
CA ASP A 349 16.82 3.22 -2.50
C ASP A 349 16.56 1.92 -3.29
N SER A 350 16.58 0.79 -2.60
CA SER A 350 16.03 -0.46 -3.13
C SER A 350 14.51 -0.44 -3.02
N ILE A 351 13.84 -1.33 -3.78
CA ILE A 351 12.41 -1.59 -3.53
C ILE A 351 12.27 -2.08 -2.10
N SER A 352 11.44 -1.41 -1.31
CA SER A 352 11.18 -1.77 0.08
C SER A 352 9.78 -1.33 0.51
N ILE A 353 9.29 -1.93 1.58
CA ILE A 353 8.00 -1.58 2.18
C ILE A 353 7.94 -0.08 2.51
N ASP A 354 9.02 0.50 3.03
CA ASP A 354 9.08 1.92 3.39
C ASP A 354 8.96 2.82 2.17
N VAL A 355 9.69 2.54 1.09
CA VAL A 355 9.59 3.28 -0.18
C VAL A 355 8.17 3.20 -0.73
N LEU A 356 7.59 2.00 -0.80
CA LEU A 356 6.23 1.81 -1.30
C LEU A 356 5.20 2.59 -0.49
N ARG A 357 5.30 2.59 0.84
CA ARG A 357 4.40 3.34 1.72
C ARG A 357 4.53 4.85 1.55
N ARG A 358 5.76 5.37 1.53
CA ARG A 358 6.00 6.82 1.35
C ARG A 358 5.49 7.34 0.01
N THR A 359 5.61 6.56 -1.06
CA THR A 359 5.18 6.96 -2.40
C THR A 359 3.69 6.73 -2.67
N SER A 360 2.98 6.03 -1.79
CA SER A 360 1.54 5.72 -1.93
C SER A 360 0.64 6.57 -1.03
N HIS A 361 1.08 7.77 -0.62
CA HIS A 361 0.37 8.63 0.34
C HIS A 361 0.00 7.94 1.66
N GLY A 362 0.63 6.81 1.97
CA GLY A 362 0.45 6.14 3.26
C GLY A 362 1.29 6.78 4.34
N ASP A 363 0.72 7.02 5.52
CA ASP A 363 1.52 7.34 6.69
C ASP A 363 2.36 6.08 7.04
N PRO A 364 3.71 6.15 6.95
CA PRO A 364 4.56 5.02 7.31
C PRO A 364 4.41 4.57 8.78
N SER A 365 3.98 5.50 9.64
CA SER A 365 3.77 5.25 11.07
C SER A 365 2.41 4.63 11.39
N SER A 366 1.45 4.64 10.46
CA SER A 366 0.11 4.09 10.68
C SER A 366 0.17 2.59 10.95
N GLN A 367 -0.44 2.17 12.05
CA GLN A 367 -0.62 0.76 12.35
C GLN A 367 -1.74 0.21 11.46
N TRP A 368 -1.45 -0.89 10.78
CA TRP A 368 -2.40 -1.62 9.96
C TRP A 368 -2.69 -2.97 10.57
N LEU A 369 -3.93 -3.41 10.41
CA LEU A 369 -4.30 -4.76 10.76
C LEU A 369 -3.57 -5.75 9.84
N SER A 370 -2.98 -6.78 10.43
CA SER A 370 -2.47 -7.92 9.66
C SER A 370 -3.65 -8.64 9.00
N TRP A 371 -3.52 -9.04 7.74
CA TRP A 371 -4.62 -9.61 7.00
C TRP A 371 -4.23 -10.76 6.08
N SER A 372 -5.20 -11.60 5.75
CA SER A 372 -5.07 -12.68 4.78
C SER A 372 -6.25 -12.66 3.81
N MET A 373 -6.08 -13.32 2.67
CA MET A 373 -7.06 -13.36 1.59
C MET A 373 -7.50 -14.79 1.28
N LEU A 374 -8.80 -14.94 1.06
CA LEU A 374 -9.43 -16.16 0.57
C LEU A 374 -10.02 -15.87 -0.81
N GLY A 375 -9.54 -16.58 -1.82
CA GLY A 375 -9.79 -16.34 -3.24
C GLY A 375 -8.74 -15.41 -3.86
N CYS A 376 -8.08 -15.87 -4.91
CA CYS A 376 -7.08 -15.12 -5.69
C CYS A 376 -7.44 -15.12 -7.18
N GLY A 377 -8.72 -14.88 -7.47
CA GLY A 377 -9.21 -14.72 -8.85
C GLY A 377 -8.95 -13.32 -9.38
N SER A 378 -9.59 -12.97 -10.49
CA SER A 378 -9.43 -11.69 -11.18
C SER A 378 -9.63 -10.48 -10.25
N LEU A 379 -10.68 -10.46 -9.44
CA LEU A 379 -10.96 -9.35 -8.52
C LEU A 379 -10.01 -9.35 -7.33
N GLY A 380 -9.87 -10.51 -6.64
CA GLY A 380 -9.06 -10.61 -5.42
C GLY A 380 -7.60 -10.28 -5.67
N SER A 381 -7.02 -10.78 -6.76
CA SER A 381 -5.63 -10.49 -7.13
C SER A 381 -5.39 -9.00 -7.38
N LYS A 382 -6.33 -8.30 -8.03
CA LYS A 382 -6.23 -6.85 -8.27
C LYS A 382 -6.32 -6.05 -6.98
N ILE A 383 -7.30 -6.33 -6.12
CA ILE A 383 -7.43 -5.67 -4.81
C ILE A 383 -6.15 -5.86 -4.01
N ALA A 384 -5.67 -7.10 -3.89
CA ALA A 384 -4.48 -7.42 -3.11
C ALA A 384 -3.20 -6.81 -3.71
N MET A 385 -3.09 -6.71 -5.05
CA MET A 385 -1.95 -6.08 -5.71
C MET A 385 -1.94 -4.56 -5.49
N HIS A 386 -3.07 -3.87 -5.49
CA HIS A 386 -3.16 -2.46 -5.11
C HIS A 386 -2.61 -2.23 -3.71
N LEU A 387 -2.97 -3.10 -2.75
CA LEU A 387 -2.48 -3.02 -1.38
C LEU A 387 -1.00 -3.38 -1.27
N ALA A 388 -0.53 -4.41 -1.99
CA ALA A 388 0.88 -4.80 -2.03
C ALA A 388 1.77 -3.68 -2.59
N ARG A 389 1.34 -2.99 -3.65
CA ARG A 389 2.06 -1.83 -4.22
C ARG A 389 2.15 -0.65 -3.24
N SER A 390 1.28 -0.60 -2.26
CA SER A 390 1.37 0.38 -1.15
C SER A 390 2.07 -0.18 0.10
N GLY A 391 2.82 -1.27 -0.01
CA GLY A 391 3.55 -1.89 1.10
C GLY A 391 2.65 -2.59 2.12
N ARG A 392 1.52 -3.16 1.69
CA ARG A 392 0.44 -3.70 2.52
C ARG A 392 -0.03 -5.09 2.03
N ALA A 393 0.88 -5.93 1.59
CA ALA A 393 0.56 -7.28 1.12
C ALA A 393 -0.12 -8.13 2.21
N PRO A 394 -0.97 -9.11 1.84
CA PRO A 394 -1.52 -10.08 2.77
C PRO A 394 -0.43 -11.00 3.35
N ILE A 395 -0.62 -11.49 4.57
CA ILE A 395 0.29 -12.47 5.18
C ILE A 395 0.21 -13.79 4.42
N SER A 396 -1.02 -14.20 4.05
CA SER A 396 -1.27 -15.41 3.31
C SER A 396 -2.43 -15.26 2.35
N VAL A 397 -2.39 -16.02 1.28
CA VAL A 397 -3.41 -16.14 0.24
C VAL A 397 -3.77 -17.60 0.08
N VAL A 398 -5.07 -17.90 0.13
CA VAL A 398 -5.62 -19.24 -0.02
C VAL A 398 -6.52 -19.28 -1.24
N ASP A 399 -6.18 -20.12 -2.20
CA ASP A 399 -6.98 -20.37 -3.41
C ASP A 399 -6.75 -21.80 -3.89
N ASN A 400 -7.79 -22.54 -4.26
CA ASN A 400 -7.65 -23.93 -4.70
C ASN A 400 -7.32 -24.06 -6.19
N ASP A 401 -7.44 -22.97 -6.95
CA ASP A 401 -7.30 -23.01 -8.39
C ASP A 401 -5.87 -22.86 -8.89
N THR A 402 -5.68 -23.23 -10.14
CA THR A 402 -4.49 -22.97 -10.94
C THR A 402 -4.71 -21.81 -11.92
N MET A 403 -3.61 -21.19 -12.33
CA MET A 403 -3.60 -20.25 -13.43
C MET A 403 -3.77 -21.01 -14.74
N GLU A 404 -4.80 -20.65 -15.48
CA GLU A 404 -5.02 -21.12 -16.84
C GLU A 404 -4.83 -19.95 -17.84
N PRO A 405 -4.54 -20.19 -19.13
CA PRO A 405 -4.23 -19.13 -20.09
C PRO A 405 -5.27 -18.01 -20.16
N HIS A 406 -6.54 -18.33 -20.02
CA HIS A 406 -7.61 -17.34 -20.05
C HIS A 406 -7.66 -16.43 -18.80
N ASN A 407 -7.07 -16.87 -17.68
CA ASN A 407 -7.01 -16.06 -16.46
C ASN A 407 -6.13 -14.82 -16.64
N TYR A 408 -5.05 -14.93 -17.44
CA TYR A 408 -4.15 -13.81 -17.71
C TYR A 408 -4.81 -12.62 -18.40
N ALA A 409 -5.97 -12.81 -19.03
CA ALA A 409 -6.75 -11.70 -19.59
C ALA A 409 -7.24 -10.71 -18.51
N ARG A 410 -7.33 -11.12 -17.24
CA ARG A 410 -7.97 -10.36 -16.16
C ARG A 410 -7.27 -10.42 -14.81
N HIS A 411 -6.37 -11.37 -14.61
CA HIS A 411 -5.62 -11.52 -13.36
C HIS A 411 -4.57 -10.43 -13.23
N SER A 412 -4.16 -10.07 -12.00
CA SER A 412 -3.13 -9.06 -11.77
C SER A 412 -1.71 -9.55 -12.10
N CYS A 413 -1.48 -10.85 -12.09
CA CYS A 413 -0.21 -11.47 -12.43
C CYS A 413 -0.08 -11.61 -13.95
N LEU A 414 1.15 -11.46 -14.44
CA LEU A 414 1.51 -11.68 -15.85
C LEU A 414 2.18 -13.04 -15.99
N PRO A 415 2.04 -13.71 -17.16
CA PRO A 415 2.73 -14.96 -17.39
C PRO A 415 4.24 -14.77 -17.33
N TYR A 416 4.94 -15.73 -16.73
CA TYR A 416 6.39 -15.76 -16.68
C TYR A 416 6.97 -16.04 -18.08
N SER A 417 6.36 -17.00 -18.79
CA SER A 417 6.66 -17.34 -20.17
C SER A 417 5.38 -17.91 -20.83
N ALA A 418 4.99 -17.36 -21.96
CA ALA A 418 3.79 -17.79 -22.65
C ALA A 418 3.76 -19.31 -22.95
N ASP A 419 4.93 -19.87 -23.33
CA ASP A 419 5.04 -21.30 -23.65
C ASP A 419 4.99 -22.16 -22.38
N LEU A 420 5.78 -21.81 -21.34
CA LEU A 420 5.84 -22.58 -20.09
C LEU A 420 4.54 -22.53 -19.32
N ASP A 421 3.90 -21.36 -19.22
CA ASP A 421 2.65 -21.19 -18.48
C ASP A 421 1.46 -21.83 -19.21
N SER A 422 1.58 -22.07 -20.52
CA SER A 422 0.62 -22.89 -21.26
C SER A 422 0.80 -24.40 -21.06
N MET A 423 2.00 -24.83 -20.69
CA MET A 423 2.34 -26.24 -20.46
C MET A 423 2.15 -26.69 -19.00
N PHE A 424 2.45 -25.79 -18.05
CA PHE A 424 2.48 -26.11 -16.61
C PHE A 424 1.64 -25.12 -15.82
N TYR A 425 0.50 -25.55 -15.34
CA TYR A 425 -0.38 -24.69 -14.53
C TYR A 425 0.19 -24.50 -13.12
N SER A 426 0.53 -23.28 -12.79
CA SER A 426 0.91 -22.89 -11.45
C SER A 426 -0.31 -22.55 -10.59
N SER A 427 -0.17 -22.48 -9.27
CA SER A 427 -1.28 -22.08 -8.40
C SER A 427 -1.49 -20.57 -8.45
N LYS A 428 -2.74 -20.09 -8.52
CA LYS A 428 -3.07 -18.65 -8.48
C LYS A 428 -2.45 -17.96 -7.26
N ALA A 429 -2.60 -18.56 -6.09
CA ALA A 429 -2.05 -18.03 -4.85
C ALA A 429 -0.50 -18.02 -4.86
N GLY A 430 0.13 -19.03 -5.46
CA GLY A 430 1.60 -19.11 -5.55
C GLY A 430 2.20 -18.07 -6.48
N GLU A 431 1.61 -17.86 -7.66
CA GLU A 431 2.05 -16.79 -8.59
C GLU A 431 1.90 -15.41 -7.98
N PHE A 432 0.76 -15.15 -7.33
CA PHE A 432 0.55 -13.89 -6.63
C PHE A 432 1.62 -13.66 -5.55
N ALA A 433 1.91 -14.67 -4.72
CA ALA A 433 2.94 -14.60 -3.69
C ALA A 433 4.34 -14.33 -4.29
N HIS A 434 4.65 -14.96 -5.44
CA HIS A 434 5.89 -14.71 -6.17
C HIS A 434 5.97 -13.25 -6.66
N ASP A 435 4.89 -12.70 -7.25
CA ASP A 435 4.89 -11.31 -7.71
C ASP A 435 5.01 -10.32 -6.55
N VAL A 436 4.36 -10.60 -5.42
CA VAL A 436 4.51 -9.80 -4.19
C VAL A 436 5.96 -9.81 -3.68
N SER A 437 6.67 -10.94 -3.81
CA SER A 437 8.09 -11.01 -3.41
C SER A 437 8.98 -10.05 -4.19
N LYS A 438 8.65 -9.74 -5.46
CA LYS A 438 9.34 -8.72 -6.27
C LYS A 438 9.16 -7.30 -5.71
N LEU A 439 8.15 -7.07 -4.89
CA LEU A 439 7.90 -5.85 -4.14
C LEU A 439 8.57 -5.86 -2.74
N ALA A 440 9.52 -6.76 -2.50
CA ALA A 440 10.21 -6.94 -1.24
C ALA A 440 9.26 -7.17 -0.04
N GLN A 441 8.15 -7.89 -0.27
CA GLN A 441 7.19 -8.28 0.76
C GLN A 441 7.04 -9.81 0.79
N GLU A 442 6.73 -10.33 1.97
CA GLU A 442 6.50 -11.76 2.16
C GLU A 442 5.01 -12.06 2.22
N THR A 443 4.57 -12.99 1.39
CA THR A 443 3.21 -13.52 1.35
C THR A 443 3.32 -15.02 1.11
N ASP A 444 2.59 -15.82 1.88
CA ASP A 444 2.50 -17.25 1.64
C ASP A 444 1.30 -17.56 0.72
N GLY A 445 1.54 -18.23 -0.38
CA GLY A 445 0.49 -18.69 -1.30
C GLY A 445 0.19 -20.17 -1.09
N TYR A 446 -1.09 -20.54 -0.89
CA TYR A 446 -1.50 -21.90 -0.63
C TYR A 446 -2.60 -22.36 -1.59
N ARG A 447 -2.34 -23.46 -2.30
CA ARG A 447 -3.33 -24.13 -3.16
C ARG A 447 -4.11 -25.15 -2.33
N ILE A 448 -5.21 -24.71 -1.75
CA ILE A 448 -6.09 -25.54 -0.91
C ILE A 448 -7.49 -24.93 -0.83
N ASP A 449 -8.51 -25.78 -0.69
CA ASP A 449 -9.88 -25.31 -0.48
C ASP A 449 -10.03 -24.55 0.86
N ALA A 450 -10.56 -23.33 0.78
CA ALA A 450 -10.70 -22.44 1.92
C ALA A 450 -11.68 -22.97 2.98
N ASN A 451 -12.75 -23.71 2.58
CA ASN A 451 -13.67 -24.33 3.54
C ASN A 451 -12.98 -25.40 4.38
N THR A 452 -12.11 -26.20 3.76
CA THR A 452 -11.29 -27.20 4.46
C THR A 452 -10.37 -26.53 5.48
N VAL A 453 -9.74 -25.41 5.10
CA VAL A 453 -8.88 -24.63 6.00
C VAL A 453 -9.67 -24.11 7.20
N LEU A 454 -10.83 -23.49 6.97
CA LEU A 454 -11.63 -22.87 8.04
C LEU A 454 -12.16 -23.89 9.05
N ARG A 455 -12.52 -25.07 8.60
CA ARG A 455 -13.01 -26.18 9.48
C ARG A 455 -11.89 -26.82 10.31
N THR A 456 -10.62 -26.68 9.91
CA THR A 456 -9.49 -27.35 10.56
C THR A 456 -8.60 -26.37 11.31
N LYS A 457 -8.60 -26.42 12.64
CA LYS A 457 -7.84 -25.49 13.49
C LYS A 457 -6.32 -25.53 13.21
N GLU A 458 -5.76 -26.72 12.99
CA GLU A 458 -4.35 -26.88 12.65
C GLU A 458 -4.02 -26.18 11.32
N LEU A 459 -4.88 -26.33 10.31
CA LEU A 459 -4.69 -25.65 9.02
C LEU A 459 -4.77 -24.12 9.18
N ARG A 460 -5.74 -23.58 9.92
CA ARG A 460 -5.83 -22.15 10.19
C ARG A 460 -4.55 -21.59 10.81
N ARG A 461 -3.93 -22.33 11.74
CA ARG A 461 -2.64 -21.96 12.34
C ARG A 461 -1.49 -22.07 11.36
N LYS A 462 -1.37 -23.22 10.66
CA LYS A 462 -0.30 -23.47 9.68
C LYS A 462 -0.30 -22.42 8.58
N LEU A 463 -1.48 -22.05 8.09
CA LEU A 463 -1.66 -21.07 7.03
C LEU A 463 -1.73 -19.61 7.54
N LYS A 464 -1.40 -19.41 8.81
CA LYS A 464 -1.31 -18.09 9.47
C LYS A 464 -2.63 -17.30 9.56
N LEU A 465 -3.80 -17.91 9.27
CA LEU A 465 -5.08 -17.21 9.36
C LEU A 465 -5.41 -16.75 10.79
N GLU A 466 -5.03 -17.52 11.83
CA GLU A 466 -5.19 -17.13 13.23
C GLU A 466 -4.26 -15.97 13.67
N LYS A 467 -3.29 -15.57 12.83
CA LYS A 467 -2.45 -14.38 13.05
C LYS A 467 -3.04 -13.12 12.40
N SER A 468 -4.00 -13.30 11.49
CA SER A 468 -4.65 -12.22 10.79
C SER A 468 -5.71 -11.57 11.67
N LYS A 469 -5.68 -10.25 11.74
CA LYS A 469 -6.70 -9.43 12.39
C LYS A 469 -7.89 -9.14 11.47
N ALA A 470 -7.69 -9.32 10.17
CA ALA A 470 -8.72 -9.19 9.15
C ALA A 470 -8.57 -10.26 8.07
N LEU A 471 -9.70 -10.69 7.50
CA LEU A 471 -9.76 -11.61 6.37
C LEU A 471 -10.56 -10.97 5.24
N LEU A 472 -10.06 -11.04 4.02
CA LEU A 472 -10.78 -10.62 2.82
C LEU A 472 -11.22 -11.86 2.04
N ASN A 473 -12.53 -12.05 1.88
CA ASN A 473 -13.13 -13.06 1.03
C ASN A 473 -13.46 -12.46 -0.35
N THR A 474 -12.88 -13.01 -1.40
CA THR A 474 -13.16 -12.62 -2.80
C THR A 474 -13.57 -13.81 -3.67
N THR A 475 -14.03 -14.88 -3.05
CA THR A 475 -14.42 -16.11 -3.76
C THR A 475 -15.81 -16.04 -4.38
N ALA A 476 -16.64 -15.08 -3.98
CA ALA A 476 -18.06 -15.01 -4.27
C ALA A 476 -18.86 -16.26 -3.86
N SER A 477 -18.28 -17.13 -3.03
CA SER A 477 -18.90 -18.39 -2.58
C SER A 477 -19.82 -18.17 -1.39
N ALA A 478 -21.11 -18.48 -1.56
CA ALA A 478 -22.08 -18.45 -0.47
C ALA A 478 -21.71 -19.45 0.64
N VAL A 479 -21.21 -20.64 0.29
CA VAL A 479 -20.78 -21.66 1.25
C VAL A 479 -19.63 -21.15 2.10
N LEU A 480 -18.65 -20.47 1.48
CA LEU A 480 -17.50 -19.93 2.22
C LEU A 480 -17.92 -18.75 3.12
N ARG A 481 -18.84 -17.91 2.68
CA ARG A 481 -19.43 -16.83 3.51
C ARG A 481 -20.07 -17.40 4.78
N GLU A 482 -20.90 -18.42 4.63
CA GLU A 482 -21.55 -19.10 5.77
C GLU A 482 -20.50 -19.75 6.68
N THR A 483 -19.53 -20.47 6.11
CA THR A 483 -18.45 -21.10 6.89
C THR A 483 -17.63 -20.05 7.67
N LEU A 484 -17.28 -18.92 7.06
CA LEU A 484 -16.57 -17.82 7.73
C LEU A 484 -17.38 -17.21 8.88
N SER A 485 -18.69 -17.01 8.65
CA SER A 485 -19.59 -16.38 9.62
C SER A 485 -19.72 -17.19 10.91
N TYR A 486 -19.59 -18.51 10.82
CA TYR A 486 -19.81 -19.44 11.94
C TYR A 486 -18.56 -20.26 12.31
N THR A 487 -17.38 -19.87 11.79
CA THR A 487 -16.12 -20.52 12.21
C THR A 487 -15.84 -20.24 13.69
N ASP A 488 -15.58 -21.29 14.45
CA ASP A 488 -15.14 -21.18 15.86
C ASP A 488 -13.67 -20.73 15.92
N TRP A 489 -13.49 -19.44 16.08
CA TRP A 489 -12.17 -18.82 16.28
C TRP A 489 -11.73 -18.95 17.74
N ALA A 490 -10.44 -19.09 17.97
CA ALA A 490 -9.91 -19.06 19.33
C ALA A 490 -10.33 -17.75 20.04
N LYS A 491 -10.62 -17.81 21.34
CA LYS A 491 -11.10 -16.67 22.13
C LYS A 491 -10.24 -15.43 21.91
N GLY A 492 -10.87 -14.32 21.54
CA GLY A 492 -10.22 -13.04 21.25
C GLY A 492 -9.42 -13.01 19.93
N LYS A 493 -9.59 -14.00 19.05
CA LYS A 493 -8.92 -14.07 17.74
C LYS A 493 -9.86 -14.02 16.55
N THR A 494 -11.14 -13.70 16.77
CA THR A 494 -12.09 -13.50 15.68
C THR A 494 -11.61 -12.37 14.78
N PRO A 495 -11.28 -12.63 13.50
CA PRO A 495 -10.84 -11.57 12.60
C PRO A 495 -12.01 -10.71 12.15
N ARG A 496 -11.73 -9.50 11.74
CA ARG A 496 -12.67 -8.68 10.97
C ARG A 496 -12.82 -9.31 9.59
N VAL A 497 -14.00 -9.76 9.21
CA VAL A 497 -14.24 -10.36 7.90
C VAL A 497 -14.72 -9.29 6.93
N MET A 498 -14.00 -9.15 5.82
CA MET A 498 -14.40 -8.35 4.68
C MET A 498 -14.79 -9.30 3.55
N GLU A 499 -15.77 -8.91 2.76
CA GLU A 499 -16.14 -9.61 1.53
C GLU A 499 -16.20 -8.61 0.38
N ALA A 500 -15.61 -8.97 -0.76
CA ALA A 500 -15.69 -8.17 -1.98
C ALA A 500 -16.09 -9.07 -3.15
N SER A 501 -17.12 -8.65 -3.89
CA SER A 501 -17.60 -9.38 -5.06
C SER A 501 -18.17 -8.42 -6.11
N LEU A 502 -18.31 -8.90 -7.32
CA LEU A 502 -19.00 -8.23 -8.41
C LEU A 502 -20.27 -9.01 -8.75
N MET A 503 -21.31 -8.30 -9.11
CA MET A 503 -22.63 -8.85 -9.46
C MET A 503 -23.11 -8.24 -10.79
N GLY A 504 -24.11 -8.88 -11.41
CA GLY A 504 -24.51 -8.55 -12.77
C GLY A 504 -23.34 -8.69 -13.73
N ASP A 505 -23.32 -7.95 -14.81
CA ASP A 505 -22.20 -7.94 -15.78
C ASP A 505 -20.93 -7.22 -15.28
N SER A 506 -20.62 -7.38 -13.99
CA SER A 506 -19.55 -6.65 -13.27
C SER A 506 -19.82 -5.15 -13.13
N ASP A 507 -21.08 -4.72 -13.23
CA ASP A 507 -21.51 -3.33 -13.06
C ASP A 507 -21.83 -2.99 -11.61
N ILE A 508 -22.06 -4.00 -10.79
CA ILE A 508 -22.37 -3.84 -9.37
C ILE A 508 -21.22 -4.37 -8.53
N GLY A 509 -20.61 -3.50 -7.76
CA GLY A 509 -19.63 -3.87 -6.75
C GLY A 509 -20.30 -4.03 -5.38
N PHE A 510 -19.99 -5.10 -4.70
CA PHE A 510 -20.41 -5.32 -3.32
C PHE A 510 -19.18 -5.41 -2.42
N PHE A 511 -19.21 -4.67 -1.30
CA PHE A 511 -18.21 -4.80 -0.25
C PHE A 511 -18.92 -4.86 1.10
N SER A 512 -18.52 -5.78 1.95
CA SER A 512 -19.01 -5.80 3.33
C SER A 512 -17.87 -5.94 4.33
N VAL A 513 -18.09 -5.45 5.54
CA VAL A 513 -17.22 -5.62 6.70
C VAL A 513 -18.05 -6.02 7.91
N SER A 514 -17.74 -7.16 8.51
CA SER A 514 -18.42 -7.69 9.69
C SER A 514 -18.30 -6.76 10.90
N GLY A 515 -19.24 -6.80 11.81
CA GLY A 515 -19.10 -6.18 13.12
C GLY A 515 -17.96 -6.80 13.94
N GLN A 516 -17.65 -6.21 15.10
CA GLN A 516 -16.73 -6.82 16.06
C GLN A 516 -17.27 -8.17 16.53
N SER A 517 -16.37 -9.12 16.74
CA SER A 517 -16.74 -10.48 17.18
C SER A 517 -17.75 -11.18 16.24
N ALA A 518 -17.72 -10.84 14.94
CA ALA A 518 -18.64 -11.34 13.92
C ALA A 518 -20.13 -11.04 14.21
N ASN A 519 -20.43 -9.89 14.79
CA ASN A 519 -21.81 -9.44 14.98
C ASN A 519 -21.99 -7.97 14.56
N PRO A 520 -22.67 -7.67 13.41
CA PRO A 520 -23.20 -8.66 12.47
C PRO A 520 -22.10 -9.45 11.75
N SER A 521 -22.40 -10.67 11.35
CA SER A 521 -21.54 -11.52 10.53
C SER A 521 -21.64 -11.18 9.04
N SER A 522 -20.76 -11.72 8.19
CA SER A 522 -20.85 -11.55 6.74
C SER A 522 -22.17 -12.13 6.18
N SER A 523 -22.69 -13.19 6.77
CA SER A 523 -23.98 -13.79 6.40
C SER A 523 -25.16 -12.87 6.78
N ASP A 524 -25.11 -12.23 7.96
CA ASP A 524 -26.10 -11.24 8.35
C ASP A 524 -26.11 -10.06 7.39
N LEU A 525 -24.92 -9.53 7.03
CA LEU A 525 -24.77 -8.41 6.09
C LEU A 525 -25.30 -8.74 4.70
N MET A 526 -25.11 -9.98 4.24
CA MET A 526 -25.68 -10.42 2.97
C MET A 526 -27.22 -10.55 3.06
N THR A 527 -27.74 -10.97 4.19
CA THR A 527 -29.20 -11.04 4.42
C THR A 527 -29.81 -9.63 4.46
N GLU A 528 -29.11 -8.67 5.05
CA GLU A 528 -29.45 -7.23 5.00
C GLU A 528 -29.45 -6.68 3.57
N PHE A 529 -28.43 -7.06 2.77
CA PHE A 529 -28.38 -6.69 1.36
C PHE A 529 -29.57 -7.24 0.58
N TYR A 530 -29.97 -8.50 0.79
CA TYR A 530 -31.18 -9.07 0.18
C TYR A 530 -32.45 -8.34 0.63
N HIS A 531 -32.52 -7.90 1.89
CA HIS A 531 -33.62 -7.07 2.34
C HIS A 531 -33.64 -5.70 1.65
N HIS A 532 -32.46 -5.07 1.45
CA HIS A 532 -32.32 -3.81 0.72
C HIS A 532 -32.81 -3.92 -0.73
N LEU A 533 -32.51 -5.02 -1.44
CA LEU A 533 -32.95 -5.27 -2.82
C LEU A 533 -34.48 -5.21 -3.01
N ARG A 534 -35.28 -5.39 -1.94
CA ARG A 534 -36.75 -5.32 -1.99
C ARG A 534 -37.25 -3.92 -2.35
N SER A 535 -36.50 -2.89 -2.02
CA SER A 535 -36.85 -1.49 -2.24
C SER A 535 -36.28 -0.91 -3.55
N ASP A 536 -35.42 -1.64 -4.25
CA ASP A 536 -34.79 -1.20 -5.49
C ASP A 536 -34.94 -2.26 -6.60
N ASP A 537 -35.96 -2.10 -7.42
CA ASP A 537 -36.25 -3.01 -8.53
C ASP A 537 -35.17 -3.02 -9.61
N ALA A 538 -34.51 -1.87 -9.86
CA ALA A 538 -33.47 -1.76 -10.86
C ALA A 538 -32.18 -2.49 -10.41
N LEU A 539 -31.78 -2.29 -9.16
CA LEU A 539 -30.66 -2.99 -8.54
C LEU A 539 -30.93 -4.50 -8.47
N ARG A 540 -32.15 -4.88 -8.01
CA ARG A 540 -32.54 -6.28 -7.94
C ARG A 540 -32.47 -6.98 -9.29
N SER A 541 -32.99 -6.34 -10.34
CA SER A 541 -32.96 -6.91 -11.70
C SER A 541 -31.54 -7.13 -12.21
N LYS A 542 -30.60 -6.24 -11.87
CA LYS A 542 -29.17 -6.41 -12.23
C LYS A 542 -28.50 -7.52 -11.41
N VAL A 543 -28.79 -7.59 -10.10
CA VAL A 543 -28.16 -8.55 -9.19
C VAL A 543 -28.69 -9.98 -9.39
N MET A 544 -29.99 -10.12 -9.65
CA MET A 544 -30.69 -11.41 -9.75
C MET A 544 -30.98 -11.82 -11.21
N GLY A 545 -30.61 -10.96 -12.19
CA GLY A 545 -30.76 -11.26 -13.61
C GLY A 545 -29.87 -12.43 -14.05
N GLN A 546 -30.15 -12.97 -15.23
CA GLN A 546 -29.28 -13.97 -15.83
C GLN A 546 -27.89 -13.34 -16.09
N SER A 547 -26.85 -14.08 -15.68
CA SER A 547 -25.46 -13.70 -15.90
C SER A 547 -25.17 -13.51 -17.39
N ALA A 548 -24.19 -12.64 -17.64
CA ALA A 548 -23.60 -12.42 -18.94
C ALA A 548 -23.14 -13.71 -19.64
N ASP A 549 -22.86 -13.60 -20.92
CA ASP A 549 -22.33 -14.68 -21.75
C ASP A 549 -21.14 -15.37 -21.09
N GLU A 550 -21.29 -16.64 -20.82
CA GLU A 550 -20.23 -17.52 -20.39
C GLU A 550 -19.61 -18.22 -21.58
N ILE A 551 -18.28 -18.31 -21.59
CA ILE A 551 -17.56 -19.06 -22.62
C ILE A 551 -16.88 -20.26 -22.00
N ILE A 552 -16.79 -21.34 -22.76
CA ILE A 552 -16.02 -22.52 -22.40
C ILE A 552 -14.64 -22.40 -23.06
N ILE A 553 -13.59 -22.38 -22.24
CA ILE A 553 -12.21 -22.38 -22.70
C ILE A 553 -11.56 -23.71 -22.28
N GLY A 554 -11.36 -24.58 -23.24
CA GLY A 554 -10.91 -25.95 -22.99
C GLY A 554 -12.03 -26.99 -23.01
N GLN A 555 -11.78 -28.17 -22.46
CA GLN A 555 -12.72 -29.29 -22.42
C GLN A 555 -13.08 -29.62 -20.98
N GLY A 556 -14.31 -29.39 -20.56
CA GLY A 556 -14.82 -29.79 -19.25
C GLY A 556 -15.69 -28.74 -18.56
N CYS A 557 -16.51 -29.19 -17.61
CA CYS A 557 -17.45 -28.34 -16.85
C CYS A 557 -16.75 -27.30 -15.96
N SER A 558 -15.46 -27.42 -15.68
CA SER A 558 -14.66 -26.45 -14.90
C SER A 558 -14.05 -25.34 -15.75
N SER A 559 -14.23 -25.39 -17.07
CA SER A 559 -13.63 -24.45 -18.03
C SER A 559 -14.56 -23.26 -18.38
N PHE A 560 -15.65 -23.07 -17.64
CA PHE A 560 -16.50 -21.90 -17.79
C PHE A 560 -15.78 -20.64 -17.31
N SER A 561 -15.80 -19.62 -18.16
CA SER A 561 -15.25 -18.31 -17.83
C SER A 561 -16.24 -17.22 -18.24
N MET A 562 -16.50 -16.31 -17.30
CA MET A 562 -17.32 -15.13 -17.58
C MET A 562 -16.58 -14.18 -18.51
N ILE A 563 -17.24 -13.59 -19.49
CA ILE A 563 -16.67 -12.56 -20.35
C ILE A 563 -16.73 -11.22 -19.58
N ALA A 564 -15.59 -10.70 -19.19
CA ALA A 564 -15.49 -9.38 -18.57
C ALA A 564 -14.18 -8.71 -18.98
N SER A 565 -14.24 -7.41 -19.34
CA SER A 565 -13.02 -6.69 -19.68
C SER A 565 -12.15 -6.41 -18.46
N ASP A 566 -10.83 -6.45 -18.64
CA ASP A 566 -9.88 -6.10 -17.59
C ASP A 566 -10.07 -4.67 -17.09
N THR A 567 -10.41 -3.74 -17.98
CA THR A 567 -10.66 -2.34 -17.65
C THR A 567 -11.84 -2.19 -16.68
N ARG A 568 -12.97 -2.84 -16.96
CA ARG A 568 -14.17 -2.80 -16.09
C ARG A 568 -13.86 -3.39 -14.71
N LEU A 569 -13.20 -4.55 -14.68
CA LEU A 569 -12.77 -5.18 -13.41
C LEU A 569 -11.82 -4.28 -12.63
N SER A 570 -10.88 -3.62 -13.30
CA SER A 570 -9.92 -2.71 -12.64
C SER A 570 -10.60 -1.46 -12.08
N MET A 571 -11.59 -0.90 -12.80
CA MET A 571 -12.39 0.22 -12.31
C MET A 571 -13.12 -0.13 -11.02
N MET A 572 -13.68 -1.33 -10.92
CA MET A 572 -14.38 -1.78 -9.72
C MET A 572 -13.42 -2.23 -8.61
N ALA A 573 -12.25 -2.79 -8.96
CA ALA A 573 -11.27 -3.25 -8.00
C ALA A 573 -10.62 -2.10 -7.20
N ALA A 574 -10.43 -0.93 -7.80
CA ALA A 574 -9.78 0.21 -7.15
C ALA A 574 -10.58 0.77 -5.95
N PRO A 575 -11.90 1.06 -6.04
CA PRO A 575 -12.71 1.43 -4.88
C PRO A 575 -12.78 0.33 -3.82
N LEU A 576 -12.89 -0.95 -4.24
CA LEU A 576 -12.90 -2.08 -3.31
C LEU A 576 -11.57 -2.21 -2.56
N ALA A 577 -10.44 -1.96 -3.22
CA ALA A 577 -9.13 -1.88 -2.56
C ALA A 577 -9.07 -0.70 -1.58
N LYS A 578 -9.67 0.45 -1.92
CA LYS A 578 -9.75 1.61 -1.02
C LYS A 578 -10.58 1.30 0.22
N LEU A 579 -11.76 0.68 0.07
CA LEU A 579 -12.60 0.24 1.19
C LEU A 579 -11.85 -0.78 2.07
N THR A 580 -11.18 -1.76 1.47
CA THR A 580 -10.32 -2.72 2.19
C THR A 580 -9.22 -1.99 2.96
N SER A 581 -8.55 -1.03 2.33
CA SER A 581 -7.50 -0.19 2.95
C SER A 581 -8.03 0.57 4.17
N ASP A 582 -9.25 1.12 4.09
CA ASP A 582 -9.86 1.87 5.19
C ASP A 582 -10.14 0.96 6.39
N VAL A 583 -10.62 -0.26 6.18
CA VAL A 583 -10.78 -1.25 7.25
C VAL A 583 -9.44 -1.59 7.87
N LEU A 584 -8.43 -1.89 7.06
CA LEU A 584 -7.10 -2.29 7.53
C LEU A 584 -6.36 -1.17 8.27
N SER A 585 -6.65 0.08 7.95
CA SER A 585 -6.09 1.26 8.65
C SER A 585 -6.80 1.60 9.96
N GLY A 586 -7.83 0.83 10.35
CA GLY A 586 -8.56 1.03 11.59
C GLY A 586 -9.60 2.15 11.55
N ARG A 587 -10.01 2.62 10.36
CA ARG A 587 -11.07 3.64 10.24
C ARG A 587 -12.45 3.12 10.65
N TYR A 588 -12.66 1.81 10.62
CA TYR A 588 -13.86 1.14 11.10
C TYR A 588 -13.64 0.61 12.51
N VAL A 589 -13.70 1.50 13.49
CA VAL A 589 -13.47 1.16 14.92
C VAL A 589 -14.75 0.73 15.62
N ASP A 590 -15.88 0.95 14.97
CA ASP A 590 -17.23 0.72 15.49
C ASP A 590 -17.56 -0.78 15.67
N GLU A 591 -18.45 -1.08 16.61
CA GLU A 591 -18.99 -2.44 16.83
C GLU A 591 -19.91 -2.89 15.68
N SER A 592 -20.48 -1.94 14.93
CA SER A 592 -21.38 -2.20 13.79
C SER A 592 -20.67 -2.85 12.62
N GLY A 593 -21.47 -3.49 11.77
CA GLY A 593 -21.08 -3.90 10.44
C GLY A 593 -21.49 -2.87 9.40
N GLN A 594 -21.01 -3.08 8.18
CA GLN A 594 -21.36 -2.22 7.04
C GLN A 594 -21.34 -3.02 5.75
N PHE A 595 -22.22 -2.68 4.82
CA PHE A 595 -22.03 -3.06 3.43
C PHE A 595 -22.10 -1.82 2.52
N ASN A 596 -21.40 -1.92 1.39
CA ASN A 596 -21.32 -0.88 0.38
C ASN A 596 -21.73 -1.46 -0.97
N ILE A 597 -22.49 -0.68 -1.75
CA ILE A 597 -22.93 -1.03 -3.09
C ILE A 597 -22.33 -0.01 -4.04
N GLY A 598 -21.60 -0.48 -5.05
CA GLY A 598 -21.03 0.33 -6.10
C GLY A 598 -21.78 0.12 -7.40
N HIS A 599 -22.14 1.20 -8.07
CA HIS A 599 -22.81 1.20 -9.36
C HIS A 599 -21.91 1.80 -10.43
N LEU A 600 -21.56 1.04 -11.44
CA LEU A 600 -20.97 1.58 -12.66
C LEU A 600 -22.11 2.18 -13.51
N GLN A 601 -21.96 3.44 -13.87
CA GLN A 601 -22.97 4.14 -14.66
C GLN A 601 -22.97 3.70 -16.12
N ALA A 602 -24.04 4.01 -16.84
CA ALA A 602 -24.24 3.64 -18.26
C ALA A 602 -23.16 4.24 -19.19
N ASP A 603 -22.48 5.31 -18.77
CA ASP A 603 -21.35 5.89 -19.52
C ASP A 603 -20.09 5.01 -19.47
N GLY A 604 -20.07 3.98 -18.63
CA GLY A 604 -18.93 3.09 -18.42
C GLY A 604 -17.71 3.74 -17.76
N LEU A 605 -17.84 4.98 -17.27
CA LEU A 605 -16.74 5.78 -16.65
C LEU A 605 -17.04 6.21 -15.23
N SER A 606 -18.30 6.61 -14.97
CA SER A 606 -18.71 7.13 -13.67
C SER A 606 -19.12 6.00 -12.73
N GLN A 607 -18.86 6.18 -11.43
CA GLN A 607 -19.25 5.24 -10.38
C GLN A 607 -19.92 5.98 -9.23
N ASN A 608 -20.96 5.38 -8.65
CA ASN A 608 -21.56 5.81 -7.40
C ASN A 608 -21.44 4.70 -6.36
N TRP A 609 -21.12 5.06 -5.11
CA TRP A 609 -20.99 4.12 -4.00
C TRP A 609 -21.89 4.55 -2.85
N GLU A 610 -22.69 3.63 -2.36
CA GLU A 610 -23.58 3.79 -1.23
C GLU A 610 -23.12 2.93 -0.07
N SER A 611 -23.29 3.46 1.15
CA SER A 611 -22.86 2.78 2.38
C SER A 611 -24.04 2.57 3.30
N HIS A 612 -24.23 1.35 3.79
CA HIS A 612 -25.31 0.95 4.68
C HIS A 612 -24.73 0.40 5.98
N HIS A 613 -24.98 1.07 7.08
CA HIS A 613 -24.58 0.63 8.41
C HIS A 613 -25.57 -0.37 8.97
N VAL A 614 -25.08 -1.41 9.64
CA VAL A 614 -25.87 -2.48 10.24
C VAL A 614 -25.46 -2.64 11.70
N GLU A 615 -26.40 -2.35 12.60
CA GLU A 615 -26.17 -2.51 14.04
C GLU A 615 -26.00 -3.99 14.43
N PRO A 616 -25.36 -4.28 15.58
CA PRO A 616 -25.26 -5.64 16.09
C PRO A 616 -26.63 -6.30 16.25
N TYR A 617 -26.72 -7.55 15.86
CA TYR A 617 -27.93 -8.37 16.01
C TYR A 617 -28.13 -8.79 17.46
N THR A 618 -29.39 -8.88 17.86
CA THR A 618 -29.74 -9.54 19.12
C THR A 618 -29.70 -11.04 18.94
N ILE A 619 -28.86 -11.71 19.73
CA ILE A 619 -28.61 -13.15 19.61
C ILE A 619 -29.43 -13.89 20.65
N VAL A 620 -30.35 -14.79 20.19
CA VAL A 620 -31.17 -15.68 21.04
C VAL A 620 -30.59 -17.09 20.90
N LYS A 621 -30.05 -17.63 21.98
CA LYS A 621 -29.43 -18.96 22.01
C LYS A 621 -30.39 -20.01 22.56
N GLY A 622 -30.36 -21.19 22.00
CA GLY A 622 -31.08 -22.34 22.54
C GLY A 622 -30.44 -22.83 23.85
N PRO A 623 -31.23 -23.60 24.66
CA PRO A 623 -30.81 -24.01 26.00
C PRO A 623 -29.66 -25.04 26.04
N LYS A 624 -29.32 -25.64 24.94
CA LYS A 624 -28.23 -26.66 24.84
C LYS A 624 -27.10 -26.17 23.96
N MET A 625 -25.89 -26.61 24.28
CA MET A 625 -24.71 -26.37 23.43
C MET A 625 -24.90 -27.06 22.07
N GLY A 626 -24.73 -26.30 20.96
CA GLY A 626 -25.04 -26.79 19.61
C GLY A 626 -26.50 -26.67 19.19
N ALA A 627 -27.36 -26.08 20.02
CA ALA A 627 -28.73 -25.74 19.62
C ALA A 627 -28.74 -24.64 18.55
N LEU A 628 -29.79 -24.66 17.72
CA LEU A 628 -30.04 -23.61 16.73
C LEU A 628 -30.05 -22.21 17.38
N GLU A 629 -29.38 -21.27 16.74
CA GLU A 629 -29.28 -19.88 17.20
C GLU A 629 -30.20 -18.99 16.35
N THR A 630 -30.82 -18.01 16.96
CA THR A 630 -31.56 -16.97 16.22
C THR A 630 -30.86 -15.62 16.37
N ARG A 631 -30.68 -14.94 15.25
CA ARG A 631 -30.12 -13.60 15.15
C ARG A 631 -31.19 -12.64 14.64
N LEU A 632 -31.59 -11.70 15.49
CA LEU A 632 -32.64 -10.71 15.19
C LEU A 632 -31.98 -9.37 14.83
N ALA A 633 -32.25 -8.88 13.65
CA ALA A 633 -31.81 -7.55 13.25
C ALA A 633 -32.41 -6.48 14.16
N ARG A 634 -31.70 -5.36 14.35
CA ARG A 634 -32.15 -4.28 15.24
C ARG A 634 -33.56 -3.76 14.87
N ARG A 635 -33.87 -3.63 13.57
CA ARG A 635 -35.20 -3.22 13.10
C ARG A 635 -36.30 -4.17 13.54
N VAL A 636 -36.02 -5.48 13.53
CA VAL A 636 -36.98 -6.50 13.97
C VAL A 636 -37.33 -6.32 15.45
N THR A 637 -36.34 -6.10 16.30
CA THR A 637 -36.57 -5.89 17.73
C THR A 637 -37.35 -4.59 17.99
N ILE A 638 -37.08 -3.53 17.23
CA ILE A 638 -37.81 -2.25 17.31
C ILE A 638 -39.25 -2.45 16.86
N GLU A 639 -39.51 -3.14 15.76
CA GLU A 639 -40.86 -3.36 15.24
C GLU A 639 -41.71 -4.24 16.18
N ILE A 640 -41.11 -5.31 16.74
CA ILE A 640 -41.76 -6.16 17.76
C ILE A 640 -42.15 -5.32 18.97
N ASP A 641 -41.24 -4.51 19.53
CA ASP A 641 -41.52 -3.68 20.69
C ASP A 641 -42.56 -2.58 20.37
N ALA A 642 -42.54 -2.02 19.15
CA ALA A 642 -43.55 -1.06 18.68
C ALA A 642 -44.95 -1.68 18.55
N GLU A 643 -45.06 -2.90 18.02
CA GLU A 643 -46.33 -3.60 17.88
C GLU A 643 -46.91 -3.96 19.24
N ILE A 644 -46.10 -4.39 20.20
CA ILE A 644 -46.52 -4.63 21.59
C ILE A 644 -47.05 -3.32 22.23
N ALA A 645 -46.38 -2.20 21.99
CA ALA A 645 -46.80 -0.89 22.49
C ALA A 645 -48.14 -0.42 21.89
N ARG A 646 -48.48 -0.80 20.65
CA ARG A 646 -49.77 -0.51 20.00
C ARG A 646 -50.90 -1.29 20.59
N LYS A 647 -50.66 -2.45 21.25
CA LYS A 647 -51.68 -3.35 21.82
C LYS A 647 -51.43 -3.65 23.31
N PRO A 648 -51.48 -2.65 24.18
CA PRO A 648 -51.13 -2.82 25.59
C PRO A 648 -52.09 -3.80 26.29
N GLY A 649 -51.50 -4.72 27.05
CA GLY A 649 -52.28 -5.70 27.86
C GLY A 649 -52.87 -6.86 27.05
N SER A 650 -52.49 -7.04 25.80
CA SER A 650 -52.85 -8.18 24.96
C SER A 650 -51.59 -8.84 24.36
N GLU A 651 -51.70 -10.14 24.12
CA GLU A 651 -50.70 -10.82 23.30
C GLU A 651 -50.94 -10.47 21.85
N THR A 652 -49.83 -10.12 21.16
CA THR A 652 -49.79 -9.79 19.73
C THR A 652 -48.64 -10.54 19.06
N GLY A 653 -48.60 -10.54 17.75
CA GLY A 653 -47.56 -11.26 17.02
C GLY A 653 -47.55 -10.99 15.54
N GLY A 654 -46.84 -11.82 14.80
CA GLY A 654 -46.68 -11.71 13.36
C GLY A 654 -45.80 -12.81 12.79
N VAL A 655 -45.42 -12.63 11.53
CA VAL A 655 -44.57 -13.59 10.83
C VAL A 655 -43.12 -13.07 10.80
N LEU A 656 -42.15 -13.95 11.04
CA LEU A 656 -40.71 -13.66 10.97
C LEU A 656 -40.21 -13.88 9.54
N VAL A 657 -39.49 -12.93 9.03
CA VAL A 657 -38.93 -12.93 7.66
C VAL A 657 -37.43 -12.93 7.72
N GLY A 658 -36.78 -13.79 6.92
CA GLY A 658 -35.33 -13.87 6.85
C GLY A 658 -34.82 -15.10 6.11
N ARG A 659 -33.71 -15.66 6.57
CA ARG A 659 -33.07 -16.83 6.01
C ARG A 659 -32.66 -17.82 7.10
N PHE A 660 -32.61 -19.09 6.75
CA PHE A 660 -32.03 -20.14 7.58
C PHE A 660 -30.71 -20.61 6.99
N SER A 661 -29.63 -20.57 7.78
CA SER A 661 -28.31 -21.10 7.41
C SER A 661 -28.18 -22.53 7.98
N ALA A 662 -28.20 -23.52 7.09
CA ALA A 662 -27.98 -24.90 7.47
C ALA A 662 -26.51 -25.17 7.87
N ILE A 663 -25.55 -24.39 7.35
CA ILE A 663 -24.14 -24.51 7.70
C ILE A 663 -23.88 -24.03 9.13
N GLY A 664 -24.51 -22.90 9.49
CA GLY A 664 -24.36 -22.31 10.82
C GLY A 664 -25.35 -22.82 11.85
N ASN A 665 -26.40 -23.52 11.43
CA ASN A 665 -27.58 -23.80 12.26
C ASN A 665 -28.19 -22.52 12.87
N VAL A 666 -28.39 -21.50 12.03
CA VAL A 666 -28.75 -20.14 12.46
C VAL A 666 -29.91 -19.59 11.65
N PHE A 667 -30.89 -19.01 12.35
CA PHE A 667 -31.93 -18.19 11.75
C PHE A 667 -31.46 -16.71 11.74
N GLN A 668 -31.51 -16.08 10.58
CA GLN A 668 -31.23 -14.65 10.37
C GLN A 668 -32.51 -13.94 10.07
N VAL A 669 -33.08 -13.26 11.06
CA VAL A 669 -34.37 -12.56 10.95
C VAL A 669 -34.10 -11.09 10.67
N VAL A 670 -34.56 -10.59 9.53
CA VAL A 670 -34.30 -9.22 9.07
C VAL A 670 -35.56 -8.36 8.96
N ASP A 671 -36.76 -8.98 8.98
CA ASP A 671 -37.99 -8.25 8.84
C ASP A 671 -39.15 -9.01 9.54
N THR A 672 -40.33 -8.36 9.67
CA THR A 672 -41.55 -8.96 10.15
C THR A 672 -42.70 -8.61 9.22
N ILE A 673 -43.69 -9.53 9.11
CA ILE A 673 -44.98 -9.23 8.52
C ILE A 673 -45.97 -9.09 9.68
N PRO A 674 -46.72 -7.97 9.77
CA PRO A 674 -47.74 -7.78 10.82
C PRO A 674 -48.82 -8.85 10.79
N ALA A 675 -49.46 -9.04 11.91
CA ALA A 675 -50.61 -9.94 12.00
C ALA A 675 -51.73 -9.55 11.04
N PRO A 676 -52.26 -10.48 10.22
CA PRO A 676 -53.43 -10.24 9.36
C PRO A 676 -54.66 -9.68 10.09
N PRO A 677 -55.57 -9.03 9.37
CA PRO A 677 -56.76 -8.40 9.99
C PRO A 677 -57.70 -9.36 10.75
N ASP A 678 -57.75 -10.61 10.29
CA ASP A 678 -58.55 -11.68 10.91
C ASP A 678 -57.87 -12.33 12.15
N SER A 679 -56.72 -11.79 12.58
CA SER A 679 -56.02 -12.27 13.78
C SER A 679 -56.79 -11.94 15.07
N ARG A 680 -56.65 -12.82 16.06
CA ARG A 680 -57.33 -12.64 17.37
C ARG A 680 -56.30 -12.37 18.46
N PHE A 681 -56.59 -11.38 19.27
CA PHE A 681 -55.72 -10.88 20.34
C PHE A 681 -56.44 -10.97 21.69
N SER A 682 -55.81 -11.58 22.69
CA SER A 682 -56.32 -11.63 24.05
C SER A 682 -55.18 -11.47 25.08
N LYS A 683 -55.51 -11.53 26.37
CA LYS A 683 -54.51 -11.46 27.45
C LYS A 683 -53.66 -12.73 27.59
N THR A 684 -54.11 -13.82 27.03
CA THR A 684 -53.55 -15.17 27.25
C THR A 684 -53.32 -15.96 25.95
N GLU A 685 -53.71 -15.40 24.81
CA GLU A 685 -53.62 -16.10 23.54
C GLU A 685 -53.55 -15.11 22.37
N PHE A 686 -52.65 -15.37 21.45
CA PHE A 686 -52.59 -14.77 20.14
C PHE A 686 -52.83 -15.84 19.07
N VAL A 687 -53.81 -15.60 18.18
CA VAL A 687 -54.04 -16.47 17.02
C VAL A 687 -53.77 -15.68 15.75
N LEU A 688 -52.74 -16.11 15.00
CA LEU A 688 -52.40 -15.51 13.73
C LEU A 688 -53.48 -15.78 12.68
N GLY A 689 -54.01 -14.76 12.04
CA GLY A 689 -54.93 -14.85 10.92
C GLY A 689 -54.21 -15.29 9.62
N THR A 690 -55.01 -15.43 8.56
CA THR A 690 -54.53 -15.84 7.25
C THR A 690 -54.93 -14.90 6.11
N GLU A 691 -55.76 -13.92 6.37
CA GLU A 691 -56.29 -12.99 5.35
C GLU A 691 -55.17 -12.18 4.70
N GLY A 692 -54.98 -12.35 3.40
CA GLY A 692 -53.94 -11.69 2.59
C GLY A 692 -52.48 -12.14 2.87
N LEU A 693 -52.23 -13.07 3.79
CA LEU A 693 -50.88 -13.50 4.14
C LEU A 693 -50.19 -14.20 2.96
N SER A 694 -50.90 -15.04 2.21
CA SER A 694 -50.38 -15.73 1.04
C SER A 694 -49.85 -14.73 -0.01
N ASP A 695 -50.60 -13.65 -0.28
CA ASP A 695 -50.18 -12.63 -1.25
C ASP A 695 -48.97 -11.83 -0.78
N GLN A 696 -48.93 -11.52 0.54
CA GLN A 696 -47.76 -10.85 1.11
C GLN A 696 -46.49 -11.73 1.04
N LEU A 697 -46.60 -13.03 1.28
CA LEU A 697 -45.51 -13.97 1.15
C LEU A 697 -45.05 -14.16 -0.32
N ALA A 698 -45.99 -14.19 -1.25
CA ALA A 698 -45.67 -14.23 -2.69
C ALA A 698 -44.97 -12.93 -3.15
N GLN A 699 -45.42 -11.78 -2.66
CA GLN A 699 -44.79 -10.50 -2.92
C GLN A 699 -43.36 -10.42 -2.30
N LEU A 700 -43.20 -10.90 -1.06
CA LEU A 700 -41.88 -11.00 -0.40
C LEU A 700 -40.94 -11.84 -1.24
N SER A 701 -41.34 -13.06 -1.65
CA SER A 701 -40.57 -13.94 -2.47
C SER A 701 -40.13 -13.26 -3.79
N LYS A 702 -41.06 -12.65 -4.50
CA LYS A 702 -40.82 -11.91 -5.74
C LYS A 702 -39.88 -10.73 -5.53
N SER A 703 -40.12 -9.90 -4.52
CA SER A 703 -39.33 -8.69 -4.25
C SER A 703 -37.95 -8.96 -3.72
N SER A 704 -37.70 -10.12 -3.14
CA SER A 704 -36.36 -10.55 -2.68
C SER A 704 -35.62 -11.47 -3.65
N GLY A 705 -36.22 -11.80 -4.81
CA GLY A 705 -35.65 -12.80 -5.72
C GLY A 705 -35.53 -14.18 -5.08
N ASN A 706 -36.51 -14.59 -4.28
CA ASN A 706 -36.58 -15.85 -3.52
C ASN A 706 -35.47 -16.04 -2.47
N THR A 707 -34.81 -14.98 -2.05
CA THR A 707 -33.72 -15.05 -1.05
C THR A 707 -34.21 -14.90 0.38
N LEU A 708 -35.38 -14.24 0.58
CA LEU A 708 -36.02 -14.08 1.88
C LEU A 708 -37.37 -14.80 1.89
N TYR A 709 -37.68 -15.44 3.01
CA TYR A 709 -38.91 -16.22 3.18
C TYR A 709 -39.36 -16.21 4.65
N ALA A 710 -40.58 -16.68 4.88
CA ALA A 710 -41.11 -16.85 6.22
C ALA A 710 -40.37 -17.92 6.99
N LEU A 711 -39.82 -17.57 8.14
CA LEU A 711 -39.07 -18.48 9.02
C LEU A 711 -39.97 -19.12 10.09
N GLY A 712 -41.14 -18.52 10.33
CA GLY A 712 -42.09 -18.89 11.35
C GLY A 712 -42.76 -17.67 11.94
N THR A 713 -43.09 -17.69 13.21
CA THR A 713 -43.90 -16.65 13.84
C THR A 713 -43.27 -16.06 15.09
N TRP A 714 -43.75 -14.90 15.51
CA TRP A 714 -43.44 -14.37 16.82
C TRP A 714 -44.72 -13.92 17.54
N HIS A 715 -44.72 -13.94 18.87
CA HIS A 715 -45.73 -13.33 19.70
C HIS A 715 -45.09 -12.90 21.03
N ASN A 716 -45.85 -12.10 21.81
CA ASN A 716 -45.42 -11.72 23.15
C ASN A 716 -46.19 -12.44 24.23
N HIS A 717 -45.54 -12.74 25.34
CA HIS A 717 -46.19 -13.09 26.61
C HIS A 717 -46.19 -11.89 27.54
N LEU A 718 -47.34 -11.66 28.24
CA LEU A 718 -47.41 -10.58 29.23
C LEU A 718 -46.65 -10.87 30.53
N ALA A 719 -46.28 -12.14 30.76
CA ALA A 719 -45.48 -12.59 31.88
C ALA A 719 -44.14 -13.21 31.37
N SER A 720 -43.15 -13.28 32.25
CA SER A 720 -41.84 -13.90 31.90
C SER A 720 -41.89 -15.42 31.93
N THR A 721 -42.83 -16.01 31.20
CA THR A 721 -43.06 -17.46 31.07
C THR A 721 -42.33 -18.02 29.83
N GLY A 722 -42.05 -19.31 29.84
CA GLY A 722 -41.57 -20.04 28.66
C GLY A 722 -42.73 -20.36 27.68
N PRO A 723 -42.42 -21.11 26.57
CA PRO A 723 -43.46 -21.56 25.65
C PRO A 723 -44.55 -22.34 26.33
N SER A 724 -45.82 -22.08 25.94
CA SER A 724 -46.99 -22.79 26.41
C SER A 724 -47.21 -24.11 25.63
N THR A 725 -48.14 -24.97 26.12
CA THR A 725 -48.53 -26.20 25.40
C THR A 725 -49.11 -25.88 24.02
N THR A 726 -49.80 -24.72 23.89
CA THR A 726 -50.34 -24.22 22.62
C THR A 726 -49.24 -23.87 21.67
N ASP A 727 -48.17 -23.23 22.16
CA ASP A 727 -47.01 -22.84 21.36
C ASP A 727 -46.27 -24.07 20.76
N PHE A 728 -46.08 -25.11 21.59
CA PHE A 728 -45.50 -26.37 21.11
C PHE A 728 -46.38 -27.02 20.05
N SER A 729 -47.70 -27.07 20.24
CA SER A 729 -48.63 -27.63 19.26
C SER A 729 -48.64 -26.83 17.95
N THR A 730 -48.62 -25.52 18.02
CA THR A 730 -48.60 -24.62 16.86
C THR A 730 -47.29 -24.76 16.09
N ALA A 731 -46.14 -24.75 16.79
CA ALA A 731 -44.82 -24.93 16.14
C ALA A 731 -44.71 -26.28 15.45
N ALA A 732 -45.21 -27.34 16.07
CA ALA A 732 -45.20 -28.69 15.47
C ALA A 732 -46.07 -28.76 14.20
N LYS A 733 -47.28 -28.11 14.22
CA LYS A 733 -48.14 -28.05 13.03
C LYS A 733 -47.49 -27.32 11.88
N LEU A 734 -46.84 -26.17 12.17
CA LEU A 734 -46.13 -25.38 11.16
C LEU A 734 -44.94 -26.15 10.58
N ALA A 735 -44.24 -26.94 11.38
CA ALA A 735 -43.07 -27.71 10.95
C ALA A 735 -43.42 -28.81 9.93
N ILE A 736 -44.61 -29.37 9.95
CA ILE A 736 -45.03 -30.44 9.03
C ILE A 736 -45.04 -29.95 7.57
N GLY A 737 -45.29 -28.67 7.33
CA GLY A 737 -45.34 -28.10 5.98
C GLY A 737 -44.04 -27.46 5.51
N GLN A 738 -42.93 -27.52 6.25
CA GLN A 738 -41.68 -26.82 5.95
C GLN A 738 -40.53 -27.80 5.64
N LEU A 739 -39.62 -27.36 4.75
CA LEU A 739 -38.41 -28.09 4.39
C LEU A 739 -37.20 -27.76 5.30
N PHE A 740 -37.36 -26.83 6.22
CA PHE A 740 -36.38 -26.38 7.19
C PHE A 740 -37.01 -26.21 8.56
N PRO A 741 -36.24 -26.15 9.66
CA PRO A 741 -36.82 -25.94 10.99
C PRO A 741 -37.64 -24.67 11.08
N VAL A 742 -38.77 -24.69 11.76
CA VAL A 742 -39.66 -23.55 11.99
C VAL A 742 -39.26 -22.84 13.28
N LEU A 743 -39.19 -21.52 13.22
CA LEU A 743 -38.84 -20.66 14.32
C LEU A 743 -40.13 -20.01 14.96
N MET A 744 -40.24 -20.10 16.26
CA MET A 744 -41.18 -19.28 17.01
C MET A 744 -40.40 -18.44 18.03
N ILE A 745 -40.51 -17.12 17.93
CA ILE A 745 -39.94 -16.18 18.90
C ILE A 745 -40.99 -15.70 19.85
N ILE A 746 -40.71 -15.77 21.13
CA ILE A 746 -41.57 -15.27 22.20
C ILE A 746 -40.91 -14.10 22.89
N ARG A 747 -41.48 -12.89 22.77
CA ARG A 747 -41.04 -11.68 23.46
C ARG A 747 -41.65 -11.65 24.84
N THR A 748 -40.86 -11.75 25.88
CA THR A 748 -41.26 -11.65 27.27
C THR A 748 -40.76 -10.33 27.89
N PRO A 749 -41.30 -9.87 29.03
CA PRO A 749 -40.79 -8.68 29.73
C PRO A 749 -39.30 -8.75 30.05
N THR A 750 -38.69 -9.96 30.15
CA THR A 750 -37.30 -10.17 30.50
C THR A 750 -36.40 -10.50 29.28
N GLY A 751 -36.93 -10.46 28.05
CA GLY A 751 -36.15 -10.71 26.83
C GLY A 751 -36.83 -11.66 25.88
N TYR A 752 -36.06 -12.24 24.96
CA TYR A 752 -36.54 -13.14 23.93
C TYR A 752 -36.34 -14.61 24.32
N ARG A 753 -37.31 -15.46 23.97
CA ARG A 753 -37.26 -16.90 24.03
C ARG A 753 -37.44 -17.46 22.63
N GLN A 754 -36.83 -18.58 22.29
CA GLN A 754 -37.08 -19.26 21.03
C GLN A 754 -37.60 -20.69 21.28
N LEU A 755 -38.56 -21.10 20.44
CA LEU A 755 -39.00 -22.45 20.25
C LEU A 755 -38.74 -22.83 18.79
N ILE A 756 -38.11 -23.99 18.58
CA ILE A 756 -37.81 -24.47 17.26
C ILE A 756 -38.41 -25.86 17.11
N ALA A 757 -39.14 -26.08 16.02
CA ALA A 757 -39.73 -27.33 15.66
C ALA A 757 -39.24 -27.79 14.28
N GLU A 758 -38.94 -29.08 14.17
CA GLU A 758 -38.52 -29.70 12.93
C GLU A 758 -39.30 -31.00 12.74
N ALA A 759 -39.82 -31.22 11.53
CA ALA A 759 -40.42 -32.48 11.16
C ALA A 759 -39.33 -33.52 10.80
N VAL A 760 -39.19 -34.50 11.64
CA VAL A 760 -38.29 -35.62 11.35
C VAL A 760 -39.09 -36.71 10.64
N GLY A 761 -38.77 -37.01 9.38
CA GLY A 761 -39.37 -38.13 8.68
C GLY A 761 -39.05 -39.43 9.43
N LEU A 762 -40.00 -40.21 9.86
CA LEU A 762 -39.81 -41.59 10.20
C LEU A 762 -39.36 -42.29 8.91
N SER A 763 -38.15 -42.81 8.84
CA SER A 763 -37.76 -43.79 7.84
C SER A 763 -38.72 -44.98 8.01
N SER A 764 -39.69 -45.11 7.12
CA SER A 764 -40.37 -46.38 6.97
C SER A 764 -39.33 -47.39 6.55
N GLU A 765 -38.93 -48.26 7.44
CA GLU A 765 -38.40 -49.55 7.05
C GLU A 765 -39.51 -50.23 6.23
N LEU A 766 -39.47 -50.01 4.92
CA LEU A 766 -40.09 -50.92 3.95
C LEU A 766 -39.27 -52.21 4.03
N GLY A 767 -39.66 -53.07 4.96
CA GLY A 767 -39.35 -54.47 4.90
C GLY A 767 -39.96 -55.00 3.59
N GLY A 768 -39.15 -55.05 2.55
CA GLY A 768 -39.48 -55.76 1.35
C GLY A 768 -39.45 -57.23 1.67
N ASP A 769 -40.59 -57.85 1.81
CA ASP A 769 -40.73 -59.29 1.63
C ASP A 769 -40.35 -59.61 0.17
N GLU A 770 -39.13 -60.09 -0.03
CA GLU A 770 -38.78 -60.88 -1.20
C GLU A 770 -39.42 -62.24 -1.03
N ASN A 771 -40.62 -62.42 -1.59
CA ASN A 771 -41.14 -63.72 -2.05
C ASN A 771 -42.48 -63.54 -2.77
N ALA A 772 -42.43 -63.26 -4.08
CA ALA A 772 -43.36 -63.80 -5.09
C ALA A 772 -42.82 -63.50 -6.50
#